data_ebf5cf2080fce32b47dd20591d6df3f5
#
_entry.id   ebf5cf2080fce32b47dd20591d6df3f5
#
_cell.length_a   1.000
_cell.length_b   1.000
_cell.length_c   1.000
_cell.angle_alpha   90.00
_cell.angle_beta   90.00
_cell.angle_gamma   90.00
#
_symmetry.space_group_name_H-M   'P 1'
#
loop_
_entity.id
_entity.type
_entity.pdbx_description
1 polymer ?
#
loop_
_entity_poly.entity_id
_entity_poly.type
_entity_poly.pdbx_seq_one_letter_code
_entity_poly.pdbx_strand_id
1 'polypeptide(L)'
;MPYLFFPLLFTIVLATALRADSPCDDLIIANFNHDYHGWTIEGEAFGQAPASGTLEYQHPVEGFVGEGLVNTFLGGDSAVGTLTSRAFTIERDYINFLIGGGSDCQNLHQNLYMALIVDGKEVLRATALTEGEELLRPAYWDVRPWRGKTAVLTIVDQATGGWGHINIDEITQSNQCSGTDASQRVEITHTIVPAKRFLLIPVAAQGVKTKLRIESDSQKVYDFDITIPMSQENIQFFGTLDVSAWIGKELSLYAERVPAKCEALKWIIESDEPADKATAYNEKYRPQFHFSPRRGWTNDPNGLVWDGEKYHLFYQHNPFSTQWGNMTWGHATSTDLLHWEESCDAICPDRLGTIFSGSAILDRGNTSGLAPEGTDPLVAFYTQNGPEARPATDVTQSMAWSIDKGATWTKYESNPVVKHIVGGNRDPKVIRYEPDNIWIMALYLEGEQYALLRSSNLRQWEQICEIGPMGCSECPDIFELPVDGDQQNKKWVFWGADGNYIIGTFDGKSFTRQEGPYRSKFGGNDYAAQSFFGLPDGRRVQFSWMSGGQYPGMPFNQQFSVPRELSLKSTSNGTRLAFAPVRELETLRAEQITVDSQAGEEITTGGLSDCFDAELIIDVSNGIPLEITFSSTKIEYDPAAGLVNGTLQVPPVNGKVQFRLIVDRMSYELFADNGIAELAQCFVPTDEALKEASHRSGTLTIRATEPGKTVKVDSVNIWLLDSVWK
;
A
#
# COMPACT_ATOMS: atom_id res chain seq x y z
N MET A 1 29.64 -22.52 -71.54
CA MET A 1 29.30 -23.81 -72.15
C MET A 1 29.73 -24.92 -71.20
N PRO A 2 28.91 -25.99 -70.94
CA PRO A 2 27.47 -26.17 -71.19
C PRO A 2 26.64 -26.38 -69.92
N TYR A 3 25.36 -26.20 -70.06
CA TYR A 3 24.29 -26.47 -69.11
C TYR A 3 24.09 -27.96 -68.85
N LEU A 4 23.83 -28.36 -67.57
CA LEU A 4 23.27 -29.67 -67.25
C LEU A 4 21.97 -29.46 -66.48
N PHE A 5 20.88 -29.88 -67.16
CA PHE A 5 19.52 -29.95 -66.56
C PHE A 5 19.44 -31.24 -65.72
N PHE A 6 18.88 -31.08 -64.46
CA PHE A 6 18.36 -32.20 -63.70
C PHE A 6 16.85 -32.02 -63.51
N PRO A 7 16.03 -33.06 -63.70
CA PRO A 7 14.59 -32.93 -63.55
C PRO A 7 14.17 -33.04 -62.12
N LEU A 8 13.30 -32.12 -61.73
CA LEU A 8 12.62 -32.13 -60.43
C LEU A 8 11.50 -33.20 -60.48
N LEU A 9 11.63 -34.22 -59.62
CA LEU A 9 10.55 -35.16 -59.32
C LEU A 9 9.56 -34.52 -58.39
N PHE A 10 8.35 -34.22 -58.83
CA PHE A 10 7.22 -33.79 -58.00
C PHE A 10 6.64 -35.02 -57.30
N THR A 11 6.90 -35.17 -56.00
CA THR A 11 6.18 -36.10 -55.14
C THR A 11 4.91 -35.41 -54.65
N ILE A 12 3.76 -35.82 -55.16
CA ILE A 12 2.44 -35.38 -54.65
C ILE A 12 2.24 -36.08 -53.30
N VAL A 13 2.42 -35.33 -52.20
CA VAL A 13 1.93 -35.74 -50.88
C VAL A 13 0.46 -35.37 -50.82
N LEU A 14 -0.41 -36.36 -50.84
CA LEU A 14 -1.82 -36.19 -50.50
C LEU A 14 -1.89 -35.74 -49.01
N ALA A 15 -2.02 -34.47 -48.78
CA ALA A 15 -2.45 -33.95 -47.50
C ALA A 15 -3.93 -34.28 -47.34
N THR A 16 -4.23 -35.26 -46.50
CA THR A 16 -5.57 -35.41 -45.93
C THR A 16 -5.86 -34.13 -45.15
N ALA A 17 -6.67 -33.26 -45.72
CA ALA A 17 -7.25 -32.13 -45.04
C ALA A 17 -8.06 -32.69 -43.86
N LEU A 18 -7.51 -32.56 -42.64
CA LEU A 18 -8.31 -32.51 -41.44
C LEU A 18 -9.26 -31.32 -41.64
N ARG A 19 -10.55 -31.61 -41.81
CA ARG A 19 -11.62 -30.63 -41.74
C ARG A 19 -11.43 -29.93 -40.38
N ALA A 20 -10.99 -28.69 -40.39
CA ALA A 20 -11.28 -27.78 -39.30
C ALA A 20 -12.81 -27.70 -39.21
N ASP A 21 -13.37 -28.27 -38.17
CA ASP A 21 -14.76 -28.05 -37.84
C ASP A 21 -14.94 -26.52 -37.76
N SER A 22 -15.93 -26.01 -38.48
CA SER A 22 -16.36 -24.61 -38.34
C SER A 22 -16.58 -24.36 -36.89
N PRO A 23 -16.21 -23.18 -36.33
CA PRO A 23 -16.55 -22.85 -34.96
C PRO A 23 -18.05 -23.00 -34.80
N CYS A 24 -18.48 -24.01 -34.03
CA CYS A 24 -19.88 -24.20 -33.69
C CYS A 24 -20.22 -23.04 -32.79
N ASP A 25 -21.20 -22.22 -33.15
CA ASP A 25 -21.60 -21.04 -32.38
C ASP A 25 -21.90 -21.44 -30.94
N ASP A 26 -21.50 -20.60 -29.98
CA ASP A 26 -21.80 -20.78 -28.57
C ASP A 26 -23.31 -20.73 -28.35
N LEU A 27 -23.81 -21.53 -27.41
CA LEU A 27 -25.24 -21.56 -27.05
C LEU A 27 -25.45 -20.71 -25.80
N ILE A 28 -26.16 -19.61 -25.92
CA ILE A 28 -26.48 -18.74 -24.80
C ILE A 28 -27.52 -19.43 -23.89
N ILE A 29 -27.18 -19.62 -22.62
CA ILE A 29 -28.11 -20.05 -21.58
C ILE A 29 -28.82 -18.83 -21.00
N ALA A 30 -28.07 -17.77 -20.65
CA ALA A 30 -28.56 -16.49 -20.19
C ALA A 30 -27.52 -15.38 -20.39
N ASN A 31 -27.96 -14.18 -20.75
CA ASN A 31 -27.15 -12.96 -20.82
C ASN A 31 -27.70 -11.80 -19.95
N PHE A 32 -28.80 -12.03 -19.29
CA PHE A 32 -29.45 -11.13 -18.33
C PHE A 32 -29.63 -9.67 -18.77
N ASN A 33 -29.61 -9.37 -20.08
CA ASN A 33 -29.67 -7.99 -20.57
C ASN A 33 -31.00 -7.27 -20.28
N HIS A 34 -32.15 -8.01 -20.22
CA HIS A 34 -33.45 -7.38 -20.12
C HIS A 34 -34.34 -7.98 -19.03
N ASP A 35 -34.37 -9.29 -18.88
CA ASP A 35 -35.25 -9.98 -17.95
C ASP A 35 -34.69 -11.33 -17.49
N TYR A 36 -35.36 -11.96 -16.53
CA TYR A 36 -35.09 -13.33 -16.08
C TYR A 36 -35.96 -14.36 -16.81
N HIS A 37 -36.24 -14.18 -18.11
CA HIS A 37 -37.15 -15.02 -18.85
C HIS A 37 -36.79 -16.51 -18.76
N GLY A 38 -37.76 -17.30 -18.26
CA GLY A 38 -37.61 -18.75 -18.07
C GLY A 38 -36.81 -19.15 -16.83
N TRP A 39 -36.47 -18.20 -15.95
CA TRP A 39 -35.94 -18.44 -14.62
C TRP A 39 -37.00 -18.24 -13.54
N THR A 40 -36.91 -19.00 -12.47
CA THR A 40 -37.78 -18.91 -11.30
C THR A 40 -37.07 -18.19 -10.18
N ILE A 41 -37.70 -17.13 -9.63
CA ILE A 41 -37.18 -16.32 -8.54
C ILE A 41 -37.86 -16.75 -7.24
N GLU A 42 -37.05 -16.97 -6.17
CA GLU A 42 -37.55 -17.16 -4.81
C GLU A 42 -36.78 -16.21 -3.87
N GLY A 43 -37.48 -15.51 -2.97
CA GLY A 43 -36.86 -14.51 -2.07
C GLY A 43 -36.72 -13.13 -2.70
N GLU A 44 -35.92 -12.25 -2.10
CA GLU A 44 -35.85 -10.82 -2.44
C GLU A 44 -34.53 -10.39 -3.10
N ALA A 45 -33.45 -11.17 -3.01
CA ALA A 45 -32.11 -10.79 -3.44
C ALA A 45 -32.00 -10.49 -4.96
N PHE A 46 -32.83 -11.11 -5.79
CA PHE A 46 -32.77 -10.98 -7.25
C PHE A 46 -33.66 -9.89 -7.84
N GLY A 47 -34.57 -9.30 -7.05
CA GLY A 47 -35.51 -8.33 -7.56
C GLY A 47 -36.47 -8.93 -8.59
N GLN A 48 -37.08 -8.07 -9.44
CA GLN A 48 -38.05 -8.48 -10.47
C GLN A 48 -37.41 -8.59 -11.87
N ALA A 49 -36.21 -8.05 -12.04
CA ALA A 49 -35.43 -8.03 -13.29
C ALA A 49 -33.94 -7.93 -12.97
N PRO A 50 -33.06 -8.27 -13.94
CA PRO A 50 -31.62 -8.05 -13.82
C PRO A 50 -31.27 -6.59 -13.51
N ALA A 51 -30.20 -6.38 -12.78
CA ALA A 51 -29.67 -5.05 -12.51
C ALA A 51 -28.96 -4.49 -13.75
N SER A 52 -29.07 -3.17 -13.97
CA SER A 52 -28.36 -2.49 -15.07
C SER A 52 -26.94 -2.06 -14.71
N GLY A 53 -26.33 -2.74 -13.75
CA GLY A 53 -24.96 -2.46 -13.25
C GLY A 53 -24.92 -2.31 -11.73
N THR A 54 -24.17 -1.31 -11.26
CA THR A 54 -23.99 -0.99 -9.84
C THR A 54 -25.31 -0.56 -9.19
N LEU A 55 -25.61 -1.13 -8.03
CA LEU A 55 -26.76 -0.77 -7.21
C LEU A 55 -26.42 0.34 -6.20
N GLU A 56 -27.45 0.90 -5.55
CA GLU A 56 -27.28 1.97 -4.57
C GLU A 56 -26.43 1.49 -3.38
N TYR A 57 -25.41 2.26 -3.00
CA TYR A 57 -24.41 1.98 -1.96
C TYR A 57 -23.42 0.82 -2.25
N GLN A 58 -23.46 0.23 -3.43
CA GLN A 58 -22.48 -0.78 -3.88
C GLN A 58 -21.24 -0.12 -4.48
N HIS A 59 -20.08 -0.75 -4.35
CA HIS A 59 -18.91 -0.38 -5.13
C HIS A 59 -19.15 -0.56 -6.64
N PRO A 60 -18.45 0.18 -7.52
CA PRO A 60 -18.64 0.06 -8.96
C PRO A 60 -18.53 -1.38 -9.47
N VAL A 61 -19.57 -1.89 -10.10
CA VAL A 61 -19.58 -3.22 -10.71
C VAL A 61 -19.08 -3.12 -12.14
N GLU A 62 -18.05 -3.88 -12.47
CA GLU A 62 -17.37 -3.86 -13.77
C GLU A 62 -17.26 -5.28 -14.37
N GLY A 63 -16.97 -5.35 -15.67
CA GLY A 63 -16.67 -6.62 -16.36
C GLY A 63 -17.87 -7.43 -16.81
N PHE A 64 -19.11 -6.96 -16.63
CA PHE A 64 -20.30 -7.57 -17.25
C PHE A 64 -20.47 -7.12 -18.71
N VAL A 65 -21.28 -7.83 -19.48
CA VAL A 65 -21.47 -7.60 -20.91
C VAL A 65 -22.92 -7.19 -21.19
N GLY A 66 -23.12 -6.20 -22.06
CA GLY A 66 -24.46 -5.73 -22.45
C GLY A 66 -25.09 -4.77 -21.46
N GLU A 67 -26.40 -4.90 -21.20
CA GLU A 67 -27.21 -3.90 -20.47
C GLU A 67 -27.62 -4.34 -19.06
N GLY A 68 -27.40 -5.61 -18.68
CA GLY A 68 -27.82 -6.13 -17.38
C GLY A 68 -27.04 -7.34 -16.91
N LEU A 69 -27.15 -7.65 -15.63
CA LEU A 69 -26.53 -8.79 -14.96
C LEU A 69 -27.37 -9.25 -13.77
N VAL A 70 -27.13 -10.46 -13.29
CA VAL A 70 -27.54 -10.85 -11.93
C VAL A 70 -26.68 -10.10 -10.95
N ASN A 71 -27.29 -9.31 -10.06
CA ASN A 71 -26.63 -8.58 -8.98
C ASN A 71 -27.53 -8.66 -7.74
N THR A 72 -27.10 -9.41 -6.73
CA THR A 72 -27.92 -9.67 -5.54
C THR A 72 -27.70 -8.67 -4.39
N PHE A 73 -26.97 -7.58 -4.62
CA PHE A 73 -26.80 -6.48 -3.64
C PHE A 73 -28.07 -5.61 -3.48
N LEU A 74 -29.24 -6.11 -3.79
CA LEU A 74 -30.48 -5.36 -3.74
C LEU A 74 -30.89 -4.98 -2.31
N GLY A 75 -30.67 -3.71 -1.94
CA GLY A 75 -30.86 -3.23 -0.57
C GLY A 75 -29.72 -3.59 0.40
N GLY A 76 -28.56 -4.00 -0.11
CA GLY A 76 -27.36 -4.36 0.66
C GLY A 76 -27.19 -5.87 0.83
N ASP A 77 -26.16 -6.27 1.59
CA ASP A 77 -25.76 -7.67 1.82
C ASP A 77 -26.72 -8.52 2.69
N SER A 78 -27.93 -8.06 2.94
CA SER A 78 -28.89 -8.78 3.81
C SER A 78 -30.06 -9.44 3.06
N ALA A 79 -30.24 -9.14 1.78
CA ALA A 79 -31.27 -9.75 0.97
C ALA A 79 -30.91 -11.19 0.63
N VAL A 80 -31.89 -12.11 0.69
CA VAL A 80 -31.64 -13.52 0.40
C VAL A 80 -32.62 -14.04 -0.65
N GLY A 81 -32.20 -15.05 -1.41
CA GLY A 81 -33.04 -15.66 -2.44
C GLY A 81 -32.37 -16.72 -3.27
N THR A 82 -33.09 -17.26 -4.23
CA THR A 82 -32.61 -18.17 -5.26
C THR A 82 -33.12 -17.80 -6.63
N LEU A 83 -32.31 -18.03 -7.66
CA LEU A 83 -32.69 -17.86 -9.06
C LEU A 83 -32.39 -19.16 -9.82
N THR A 84 -33.43 -19.85 -10.30
CA THR A 84 -33.29 -21.18 -10.92
C THR A 84 -33.70 -21.14 -12.38
N SER A 85 -32.83 -21.66 -13.26
CA SER A 85 -33.03 -21.71 -14.72
C SER A 85 -34.13 -22.72 -15.09
N ARG A 86 -34.70 -22.55 -16.28
CA ARG A 86 -35.35 -23.69 -16.97
C ARG A 86 -34.35 -24.80 -17.24
N ALA A 87 -34.85 -26.02 -17.36
CA ALA A 87 -34.03 -27.17 -17.76
C ALA A 87 -33.47 -26.98 -19.19
N PHE A 88 -32.21 -27.32 -19.39
CA PHE A 88 -31.54 -27.31 -20.69
C PHE A 88 -30.72 -28.60 -20.89
N THR A 89 -30.38 -28.92 -22.10
CA THR A 89 -29.49 -30.06 -22.44
C THR A 89 -28.04 -29.57 -22.52
N ILE A 90 -27.11 -30.30 -21.94
CA ILE A 90 -25.67 -30.03 -22.08
C ILE A 90 -25.21 -30.50 -23.45
N GLU A 91 -24.93 -29.58 -24.37
CA GLU A 91 -24.60 -29.83 -25.76
C GLU A 91 -23.15 -29.54 -26.10
N ARG A 92 -22.42 -28.86 -25.25
CA ARG A 92 -21.02 -28.43 -25.45
C ARG A 92 -20.12 -28.94 -24.31
N ASP A 93 -18.83 -28.78 -24.49
CA ASP A 93 -17.81 -29.30 -23.59
C ASP A 93 -17.66 -28.47 -22.32
N TYR A 94 -18.00 -27.17 -22.39
CA TYR A 94 -17.85 -26.20 -21.29
C TYR A 94 -19.12 -25.37 -21.11
N ILE A 95 -19.33 -24.91 -19.87
CA ILE A 95 -20.22 -23.79 -19.56
C ILE A 95 -19.32 -22.64 -19.10
N ASN A 96 -19.28 -21.58 -19.91
CA ASN A 96 -18.56 -20.34 -19.59
C ASN A 96 -19.53 -19.33 -18.94
N PHE A 97 -19.03 -18.50 -18.05
CA PHE A 97 -19.79 -17.43 -17.38
C PHE A 97 -18.88 -16.34 -16.82
N LEU A 98 -19.44 -15.18 -16.51
CA LEU A 98 -18.79 -14.12 -15.78
C LEU A 98 -19.27 -14.16 -14.34
N ILE A 99 -18.37 -14.01 -13.35
CA ILE A 99 -18.70 -14.11 -11.93
C ILE A 99 -17.86 -13.16 -11.08
N GLY A 100 -18.50 -12.46 -10.13
CA GLY A 100 -17.89 -11.52 -9.18
C GLY A 100 -18.69 -11.42 -7.88
N GLY A 101 -18.36 -10.47 -7.01
CA GLY A 101 -19.00 -10.27 -5.71
C GLY A 101 -18.35 -11.03 -4.57
N GLY A 102 -19.12 -11.48 -3.63
CA GLY A 102 -18.65 -12.25 -2.48
C GLY A 102 -18.08 -13.60 -2.85
N SER A 103 -17.02 -13.98 -2.16
CA SER A 103 -16.33 -15.23 -2.42
C SER A 103 -16.33 -16.15 -1.21
N ASP A 104 -15.81 -17.33 -1.44
CA ASP A 104 -15.71 -18.44 -0.50
C ASP A 104 -14.83 -18.19 0.74
N CYS A 105 -14.00 -17.13 0.72
CA CYS A 105 -13.02 -16.86 1.80
C CYS A 105 -13.64 -16.55 3.17
N GLN A 106 -14.94 -16.21 3.18
CA GLN A 106 -15.70 -15.95 4.41
C GLN A 106 -16.66 -17.10 4.81
N ASN A 107 -16.43 -18.33 4.33
CA ASN A 107 -17.35 -19.46 4.44
C ASN A 107 -18.70 -19.23 3.70
N LEU A 108 -18.73 -18.33 2.73
CA LEU A 108 -19.94 -17.99 1.96
C LEU A 108 -20.33 -19.09 0.95
N HIS A 109 -19.44 -20.02 0.61
CA HIS A 109 -19.65 -21.10 -0.37
C HIS A 109 -20.86 -22.00 -0.06
N GLN A 110 -21.30 -22.05 1.17
CA GLN A 110 -22.52 -22.77 1.54
C GLN A 110 -23.78 -21.95 1.29
N ASN A 111 -23.66 -20.63 1.21
CA ASN A 111 -24.75 -19.70 1.19
C ASN A 111 -24.75 -18.75 -0.02
N LEU A 112 -23.64 -18.68 -0.78
CA LEU A 112 -23.48 -17.75 -1.91
C LEU A 112 -22.76 -18.44 -3.06
N TYR A 113 -23.51 -18.88 -4.10
CA TYR A 113 -22.93 -19.66 -5.19
C TYR A 113 -23.86 -19.81 -6.40
N MET A 114 -23.29 -20.19 -7.54
CA MET A 114 -24.01 -20.79 -8.66
C MET A 114 -23.75 -22.30 -8.69
N ALA A 115 -24.77 -23.11 -8.90
CA ALA A 115 -24.66 -24.57 -8.99
C ALA A 115 -25.20 -25.12 -10.32
N LEU A 116 -24.55 -26.18 -10.84
CA LEU A 116 -25.06 -27.01 -11.92
C LEU A 116 -25.69 -28.28 -11.33
N ILE A 117 -26.94 -28.49 -11.61
CA ILE A 117 -27.74 -29.64 -11.14
C ILE A 117 -28.05 -30.54 -12.33
N VAL A 118 -27.58 -31.79 -12.29
CA VAL A 118 -27.80 -32.81 -13.33
C VAL A 118 -28.50 -34.01 -12.70
N ASP A 119 -29.56 -34.48 -13.33
CA ASP A 119 -30.37 -35.59 -12.81
C ASP A 119 -30.83 -35.37 -11.34
N GLY A 120 -31.12 -34.12 -10.95
CA GLY A 120 -31.54 -33.73 -9.59
C GLY A 120 -30.43 -33.70 -8.56
N LYS A 121 -29.16 -33.84 -8.94
CA LYS A 121 -27.99 -33.76 -8.06
C LYS A 121 -27.12 -32.58 -8.43
N GLU A 122 -26.66 -31.85 -7.44
CA GLU A 122 -25.59 -30.85 -7.64
C GLU A 122 -24.30 -31.57 -8.03
N VAL A 123 -23.71 -31.18 -9.17
CA VAL A 123 -22.50 -31.79 -9.69
C VAL A 123 -21.33 -30.80 -9.76
N LEU A 124 -21.60 -29.50 -9.89
CA LEU A 124 -20.62 -28.43 -9.90
C LEU A 124 -21.15 -27.22 -9.15
N ARG A 125 -20.24 -26.47 -8.54
CA ARG A 125 -20.53 -25.23 -7.85
C ARG A 125 -19.44 -24.20 -8.13
N ALA A 126 -19.82 -22.92 -8.26
CA ALA A 126 -18.90 -21.79 -8.38
C ALA A 126 -19.31 -20.66 -7.44
N THR A 127 -18.32 -19.97 -6.88
CA THR A 127 -18.44 -18.68 -6.19
C THR A 127 -17.55 -17.67 -6.92
N ALA A 128 -17.59 -16.38 -6.57
CA ALA A 128 -16.66 -15.41 -7.13
C ALA A 128 -15.19 -15.90 -7.01
N LEU A 129 -14.39 -15.61 -8.01
CA LEU A 129 -13.01 -16.12 -8.12
C LEU A 129 -12.03 -15.37 -7.22
N THR A 130 -12.40 -14.14 -6.85
CA THR A 130 -11.59 -13.22 -6.04
C THR A 130 -12.45 -12.72 -4.88
N GLU A 131 -11.82 -12.46 -3.76
CA GLU A 131 -12.52 -11.95 -2.57
C GLU A 131 -12.70 -10.45 -2.67
N GLY A 132 -13.93 -9.99 -2.37
CA GLY A 132 -14.21 -8.59 -2.21
C GLY A 132 -14.00 -7.74 -3.46
N GLU A 133 -14.27 -8.26 -4.65
CA GLU A 133 -14.20 -7.52 -5.91
C GLU A 133 -15.54 -7.53 -6.64
N GLU A 134 -16.00 -6.35 -7.05
CA GLU A 134 -17.20 -6.20 -7.90
C GLU A 134 -16.91 -6.48 -9.39
N LEU A 135 -15.64 -6.72 -9.75
CA LEU A 135 -15.23 -7.03 -11.11
C LEU A 135 -15.59 -8.48 -11.46
N LEU A 136 -16.52 -8.65 -12.42
CA LEU A 136 -16.84 -9.96 -12.95
C LEU A 136 -15.67 -10.48 -13.80
N ARG A 137 -15.25 -11.70 -13.50
CA ARG A 137 -14.14 -12.37 -14.21
C ARG A 137 -14.62 -13.60 -14.96
N PRO A 138 -14.04 -13.89 -16.14
CA PRO A 138 -14.37 -15.09 -16.89
C PRO A 138 -14.02 -16.37 -16.12
N ALA A 139 -14.99 -17.29 -16.08
CA ALA A 139 -14.87 -18.60 -15.47
C ALA A 139 -15.56 -19.65 -16.33
N TYR A 140 -15.20 -20.91 -16.13
CA TYR A 140 -15.84 -22.02 -16.81
C TYR A 140 -15.95 -23.27 -15.95
N TRP A 141 -16.87 -24.14 -16.35
CA TRP A 141 -16.96 -25.53 -15.91
C TRP A 141 -16.71 -26.47 -17.07
N ASP A 142 -15.91 -27.52 -16.86
CA ASP A 142 -15.81 -28.66 -17.76
C ASP A 142 -17.02 -29.57 -17.55
N VAL A 143 -17.92 -29.60 -18.52
CA VAL A 143 -19.18 -30.35 -18.44
C VAL A 143 -19.23 -31.56 -19.35
N ARG A 144 -18.08 -31.94 -19.97
CA ARG A 144 -17.95 -33.14 -20.82
C ARG A 144 -18.47 -34.41 -20.15
N PRO A 145 -18.29 -34.65 -18.82
CA PRO A 145 -18.84 -35.83 -18.15
C PRO A 145 -20.37 -35.95 -18.19
N TRP A 146 -21.07 -34.84 -18.39
CA TRP A 146 -22.55 -34.79 -18.41
C TRP A 146 -23.14 -34.43 -19.78
N ARG A 147 -22.35 -34.48 -20.85
CA ARG A 147 -22.83 -34.15 -22.19
C ARG A 147 -24.03 -35.02 -22.58
N GLY A 148 -25.06 -34.41 -23.14
CA GLY A 148 -26.34 -35.03 -23.48
C GLY A 148 -27.32 -35.16 -22.30
N LYS A 149 -26.93 -34.81 -21.08
CA LYS A 149 -27.80 -34.79 -19.90
C LYS A 149 -28.61 -33.52 -19.83
N THR A 150 -29.76 -33.62 -19.15
CA THR A 150 -30.57 -32.46 -18.77
C THR A 150 -30.03 -31.87 -17.50
N ALA A 151 -29.84 -30.56 -17.49
CA ALA A 151 -29.30 -29.80 -16.38
C ALA A 151 -30.17 -28.58 -16.05
N VAL A 152 -29.99 -28.08 -14.83
CA VAL A 152 -30.57 -26.83 -14.32
C VAL A 152 -29.44 -26.05 -13.65
N LEU A 153 -29.42 -24.73 -13.80
CA LEU A 153 -28.59 -23.82 -13.02
C LEU A 153 -29.39 -23.23 -11.88
N THR A 154 -28.79 -23.14 -10.71
CA THR A 154 -29.37 -22.43 -9.57
C THR A 154 -28.32 -21.45 -9.03
N ILE A 155 -28.68 -20.18 -8.92
CA ILE A 155 -27.89 -19.14 -8.25
C ILE A 155 -28.51 -18.95 -6.88
N VAL A 156 -27.70 -19.08 -5.83
CA VAL A 156 -28.14 -19.05 -4.43
C VAL A 156 -27.44 -17.89 -3.74
N ASP A 157 -28.25 -17.07 -3.10
CA ASP A 157 -27.82 -16.04 -2.16
C ASP A 157 -28.61 -16.22 -0.85
N GLN A 158 -27.93 -16.76 0.15
CA GLN A 158 -28.43 -16.95 1.52
C GLN A 158 -27.44 -16.33 2.53
N ALA A 159 -26.53 -15.47 2.04
CA ALA A 159 -25.57 -14.77 2.87
C ALA A 159 -26.16 -13.45 3.39
N THR A 160 -25.85 -13.09 4.64
CA THR A 160 -26.38 -11.89 5.30
C THR A 160 -25.28 -11.03 5.95
N GLY A 161 -24.04 -11.23 5.57
CA GLY A 161 -22.90 -10.49 6.09
C GLY A 161 -22.20 -9.67 5.01
N GLY A 162 -21.20 -8.89 5.36
CA GLY A 162 -20.43 -8.11 4.40
C GLY A 162 -19.91 -8.96 3.23
N TRP A 163 -20.06 -8.45 1.99
CA TRP A 163 -19.85 -9.19 0.74
C TRP A 163 -20.84 -10.36 0.53
N GLY A 164 -21.98 -10.34 1.19
CA GLY A 164 -23.05 -11.34 1.08
C GLY A 164 -23.89 -11.20 -0.19
N HIS A 165 -23.26 -10.95 -1.36
CA HIS A 165 -23.93 -10.82 -2.65
C HIS A 165 -23.08 -11.41 -3.78
N ILE A 166 -23.72 -11.79 -4.89
CA ILE A 166 -23.07 -12.40 -6.06
C ILE A 166 -23.48 -11.68 -7.35
N ASN A 167 -22.49 -11.49 -8.23
CA ASN A 167 -22.67 -10.92 -9.56
C ASN A 167 -22.40 -12.02 -10.61
N ILE A 168 -23.34 -12.27 -11.53
CA ILE A 168 -23.22 -13.28 -12.59
C ILE A 168 -23.75 -12.73 -13.90
N ASP A 169 -23.05 -13.08 -15.00
CA ASP A 169 -23.48 -12.69 -16.35
C ASP A 169 -22.95 -13.66 -17.41
N GLU A 170 -23.44 -13.54 -18.66
CA GLU A 170 -23.00 -14.22 -19.88
C GLU A 170 -22.78 -15.73 -19.73
N ILE A 171 -23.83 -16.45 -19.30
CA ILE A 171 -23.74 -17.90 -19.18
C ILE A 171 -23.97 -18.54 -20.55
N THR A 172 -22.94 -19.25 -21.07
CA THR A 172 -22.95 -19.84 -22.38
C THR A 172 -22.41 -21.28 -22.36
N GLN A 173 -22.90 -22.13 -23.26
CA GLN A 173 -22.26 -23.40 -23.55
C GLN A 173 -21.30 -23.22 -24.74
N SER A 174 -20.07 -23.69 -24.64
CA SER A 174 -19.04 -23.57 -25.65
C SER A 174 -18.18 -24.84 -25.76
N ASN A 175 -17.54 -25.03 -26.92
CA ASN A 175 -16.51 -26.04 -27.05
C ASN A 175 -15.11 -25.50 -26.72
N GLN A 176 -15.01 -24.24 -26.34
CA GLN A 176 -13.79 -23.60 -25.86
C GLN A 176 -14.01 -23.06 -24.44
N CYS A 177 -13.08 -23.35 -23.52
CA CYS A 177 -13.13 -22.77 -22.18
C CYS A 177 -12.63 -21.32 -22.17
N SER A 178 -13.24 -20.47 -21.35
CA SER A 178 -12.85 -19.07 -21.17
C SER A 178 -12.62 -18.76 -19.68
N GLY A 179 -11.46 -18.26 -19.36
CA GLY A 179 -11.14 -17.82 -17.99
C GLY A 179 -10.64 -18.95 -17.08
N THR A 180 -11.08 -18.94 -15.83
CA THR A 180 -10.61 -19.82 -14.76
C THR A 180 -11.55 -21.01 -14.57
N ASP A 181 -11.01 -22.22 -14.39
CA ASP A 181 -11.79 -23.40 -14.02
C ASP A 181 -12.38 -23.22 -12.63
N ALA A 182 -13.71 -23.12 -12.54
CA ALA A 182 -14.47 -22.93 -11.30
C ALA A 182 -14.99 -24.25 -10.70
N SER A 183 -14.78 -25.39 -11.37
CA SER A 183 -15.46 -26.65 -11.03
C SER A 183 -14.91 -27.38 -9.81
N GLN A 184 -13.65 -27.13 -9.46
CA GLN A 184 -12.99 -27.82 -8.34
C GLN A 184 -12.05 -26.84 -7.59
N ARG A 185 -12.51 -26.38 -6.44
CA ARG A 185 -11.68 -25.70 -5.45
C ARG A 185 -11.33 -26.68 -4.35
N VAL A 186 -10.04 -26.83 -4.09
CA VAL A 186 -9.49 -27.75 -3.08
C VAL A 186 -8.52 -27.00 -2.17
N GLU A 187 -8.26 -27.55 -1.01
CA GLU A 187 -7.06 -27.19 -0.25
C GLU A 187 -5.89 -28.00 -0.81
N ILE A 188 -4.84 -27.31 -1.27
CA ILE A 188 -3.57 -27.95 -1.63
C ILE A 188 -2.59 -27.85 -0.47
N THR A 189 -1.80 -28.90 -0.29
CA THR A 189 -0.83 -28.97 0.78
C THR A 189 0.57 -29.22 0.24
N HIS A 190 1.55 -28.58 0.86
CA HIS A 190 2.96 -28.83 0.62
C HIS A 190 3.70 -28.90 1.95
N THR A 191 4.45 -29.99 2.18
CA THR A 191 5.23 -30.18 3.39
C THR A 191 6.71 -29.99 3.08
N ILE A 192 7.39 -29.21 3.93
CA ILE A 192 8.83 -28.92 3.81
C ILE A 192 9.49 -29.00 5.18
N VAL A 193 10.72 -29.46 5.22
CA VAL A 193 11.61 -29.39 6.40
C VAL A 193 12.69 -28.36 6.05
N PRO A 194 12.57 -27.09 6.47
CA PRO A 194 13.49 -26.06 6.05
C PRO A 194 14.92 -26.38 6.46
N ALA A 195 15.84 -26.34 5.49
CA ALA A 195 17.28 -26.43 5.70
C ALA A 195 17.97 -25.05 5.67
N LYS A 196 17.26 -24.03 5.17
CA LYS A 196 17.73 -22.66 5.01
C LYS A 196 16.81 -21.67 5.74
N ARG A 197 17.34 -20.46 5.93
CA ARG A 197 16.68 -19.41 6.72
C ARG A 197 15.36 -18.96 6.15
N PHE A 198 15.21 -18.89 4.81
CA PHE A 198 14.05 -18.30 4.17
C PHE A 198 13.29 -19.29 3.29
N LEU A 199 11.97 -19.15 3.28
CA LEU A 199 11.10 -19.62 2.21
C LEU A 199 10.74 -18.43 1.30
N LEU A 200 11.04 -18.57 0.01
CA LEU A 200 10.66 -17.62 -1.03
C LEU A 200 9.35 -18.09 -1.63
N ILE A 201 8.27 -17.38 -1.36
CA ILE A 201 6.90 -17.76 -1.70
C ILE A 201 6.47 -17.01 -2.96
N PRO A 202 6.03 -17.69 -4.04
CA PRO A 202 5.68 -17.05 -5.30
C PRO A 202 4.40 -16.23 -5.18
N VAL A 203 4.45 -14.97 -5.61
CA VAL A 203 3.34 -14.01 -5.61
C VAL A 203 3.04 -13.59 -7.05
N ALA A 204 1.77 -13.50 -7.40
CA ALA A 204 1.32 -13.04 -8.71
C ALA A 204 0.56 -11.70 -8.62
N ALA A 205 0.69 -10.87 -9.67
CA ALA A 205 -0.16 -9.70 -9.83
C ALA A 205 -1.60 -10.09 -10.18
N GLN A 206 -1.73 -11.16 -10.99
CA GLN A 206 -3.00 -11.77 -11.37
C GLN A 206 -2.90 -13.27 -11.16
N GLY A 207 -3.82 -13.84 -10.38
CA GLY A 207 -3.79 -15.25 -10.01
C GLY A 207 -4.99 -15.62 -9.15
N VAL A 208 -4.80 -16.58 -8.28
CA VAL A 208 -5.83 -17.01 -7.34
C VAL A 208 -5.57 -16.38 -5.98
N LYS A 209 -6.45 -15.50 -5.53
CA LYS A 209 -6.43 -15.01 -4.15
C LYS A 209 -6.81 -16.15 -3.22
N THR A 210 -6.01 -16.38 -2.22
CA THR A 210 -6.18 -17.44 -1.23
C THR A 210 -5.56 -17.06 0.10
N LYS A 211 -5.93 -17.77 1.15
CA LYS A 211 -5.21 -17.73 2.42
C LYS A 211 -4.15 -18.84 2.41
N LEU A 212 -2.90 -18.45 2.66
CA LEU A 212 -1.82 -19.41 2.92
C LEU A 212 -1.67 -19.56 4.43
N ARG A 213 -1.89 -20.77 4.91
CA ARG A 213 -1.73 -21.16 6.32
C ARG A 213 -0.51 -22.07 6.45
N ILE A 214 0.33 -21.79 7.45
CA ILE A 214 1.53 -22.59 7.75
C ILE A 214 1.41 -23.13 9.18
N GLU A 215 1.66 -24.43 9.33
CA GLU A 215 1.60 -25.14 10.59
C GLU A 215 2.92 -25.85 10.90
N SER A 216 3.26 -25.90 12.19
CA SER A 216 4.32 -26.75 12.74
C SER A 216 3.75 -27.52 13.93
N ASP A 217 3.99 -28.84 14.00
CA ASP A 217 3.44 -29.70 15.04
C ASP A 217 1.91 -29.57 15.20
N SER A 218 1.19 -29.42 14.08
CA SER A 218 -0.27 -29.19 14.01
C SER A 218 -0.74 -27.90 14.72
N GLN A 219 0.17 -26.95 14.91
CA GLN A 219 -0.16 -25.61 15.42
C GLN A 219 0.10 -24.57 14.34
N LYS A 220 -0.85 -23.67 14.14
CA LYS A 220 -0.71 -22.55 13.21
C LYS A 220 0.42 -21.64 13.67
N VAL A 221 1.39 -21.40 12.78
CA VAL A 221 2.52 -20.48 13.00
C VAL A 221 2.39 -19.20 12.18
N TYR A 222 1.81 -19.28 10.98
CA TYR A 222 1.48 -18.14 10.12
C TYR A 222 0.17 -18.37 9.39
N ASP A 223 -0.57 -17.30 9.11
CA ASP A 223 -1.58 -17.24 8.04
C ASP A 223 -1.60 -15.84 7.44
N PHE A 224 -1.74 -15.77 6.13
CA PHE A 224 -1.78 -14.51 5.40
C PHE A 224 -2.49 -14.67 4.05
N ASP A 225 -3.04 -13.57 3.57
CA ASP A 225 -3.69 -13.51 2.28
C ASP A 225 -2.65 -13.32 1.17
N ILE A 226 -2.78 -14.05 0.07
CA ILE A 226 -1.83 -14.05 -1.03
C ILE A 226 -2.53 -14.29 -2.36
N THR A 227 -2.02 -13.69 -3.42
CA THR A 227 -2.40 -14.06 -4.78
C THR A 227 -1.34 -15.01 -5.34
N ILE A 228 -1.68 -16.30 -5.45
CA ILE A 228 -0.75 -17.31 -5.96
C ILE A 228 -0.85 -17.45 -7.49
N PRO A 229 0.30 -17.66 -8.18
CA PRO A 229 0.34 -17.83 -9.62
C PRO A 229 -0.22 -19.20 -10.05
N MET A 230 -0.84 -19.25 -11.24
CA MET A 230 -1.29 -20.50 -11.88
C MET A 230 -0.23 -21.11 -12.82
N SER A 231 0.81 -20.34 -13.15
CA SER A 231 1.99 -20.79 -13.89
C SER A 231 3.23 -20.03 -13.40
N GLN A 232 4.42 -20.58 -13.60
CA GLN A 232 5.67 -19.90 -13.22
C GLN A 232 5.87 -18.57 -13.96
N GLU A 233 5.37 -18.44 -15.17
CA GLU A 233 5.45 -17.23 -15.99
C GLU A 233 4.64 -16.06 -15.37
N ASN A 234 3.65 -16.37 -14.54
CA ASN A 234 2.81 -15.39 -13.86
C ASN A 234 3.36 -14.96 -12.49
N ILE A 235 4.54 -15.46 -12.09
CA ILE A 235 5.18 -15.00 -10.86
C ILE A 235 5.66 -13.55 -11.07
N GLN A 236 5.11 -12.62 -10.30
CA GLN A 236 5.53 -11.23 -10.32
C GLN A 236 6.79 -11.01 -9.47
N PHE A 237 6.80 -11.61 -8.28
CA PHE A 237 7.95 -11.61 -7.36
C PHE A 237 7.84 -12.76 -6.37
N PHE A 238 8.87 -12.92 -5.53
CA PHE A 238 8.84 -13.83 -4.39
C PHE A 238 8.76 -13.05 -3.08
N GLY A 239 7.74 -13.32 -2.27
CA GLY A 239 7.69 -12.87 -0.89
C GLY A 239 8.67 -13.67 -0.03
N THR A 240 9.35 -13.02 0.89
CA THR A 240 10.35 -13.66 1.77
C THR A 240 9.76 -13.92 3.14
N LEU A 241 9.78 -15.18 3.59
CA LEU A 241 9.36 -15.58 4.93
C LEU A 241 10.56 -16.12 5.70
N ASP A 242 10.90 -15.53 6.85
CA ASP A 242 11.95 -16.04 7.74
C ASP A 242 11.41 -17.25 8.54
N VAL A 243 12.00 -18.40 8.31
CA VAL A 243 11.66 -19.67 8.98
C VAL A 243 12.79 -20.18 9.85
N SER A 244 13.71 -19.33 10.28
CA SER A 244 14.88 -19.69 11.09
C SER A 244 14.52 -20.43 12.38
N ALA A 245 13.38 -20.12 13.00
CA ALA A 245 12.88 -20.79 14.21
C ALA A 245 12.41 -22.25 13.97
N TRP A 246 12.24 -22.62 12.71
CA TRP A 246 11.74 -23.94 12.30
C TRP A 246 12.73 -24.74 11.44
N ILE A 247 13.99 -24.34 11.35
CA ILE A 247 15.02 -25.10 10.64
C ILE A 247 15.08 -26.51 11.24
N GLY A 248 15.00 -27.52 10.37
CA GLY A 248 14.99 -28.94 10.74
C GLY A 248 13.68 -29.47 11.33
N LYS A 249 12.62 -28.64 11.42
CA LYS A 249 11.26 -29.05 11.80
C LYS A 249 10.36 -29.08 10.58
N GLU A 250 9.35 -29.94 10.63
CA GLU A 250 8.36 -30.00 9.57
C GLU A 250 7.43 -28.79 9.58
N LEU A 251 7.27 -28.16 8.42
CA LEU A 251 6.25 -27.14 8.14
C LEU A 251 5.28 -27.68 7.10
N SER A 252 4.00 -27.61 7.40
CA SER A 252 2.91 -27.92 6.47
C SER A 252 2.27 -26.61 6.00
N LEU A 253 2.31 -26.36 4.70
CA LEU A 253 1.74 -25.19 4.05
C LEU A 253 0.42 -25.58 3.36
N TYR A 254 -0.62 -24.83 3.59
CA TYR A 254 -1.96 -25.06 3.06
C TYR A 254 -2.43 -23.82 2.31
N ALA A 255 -2.75 -23.97 1.02
CA ALA A 255 -3.45 -22.93 0.28
C ALA A 255 -4.91 -23.37 0.10
N GLU A 256 -5.80 -22.61 0.68
CA GLU A 256 -7.23 -22.91 0.73
C GLU A 256 -7.91 -22.55 -0.59
N ARG A 257 -8.86 -23.38 -1.04
CA ARG A 257 -9.80 -23.08 -2.12
C ARG A 257 -9.15 -22.64 -3.44
N VAL A 258 -8.15 -23.34 -3.86
CA VAL A 258 -7.46 -23.13 -5.13
C VAL A 258 -7.90 -24.19 -6.17
N PRO A 259 -7.76 -23.92 -7.47
CA PRO A 259 -7.99 -24.96 -8.48
C PRO A 259 -7.14 -26.20 -8.21
N ALA A 260 -7.73 -27.40 -8.34
CA ALA A 260 -7.06 -28.67 -8.03
C ALA A 260 -5.74 -28.88 -8.80
N LYS A 261 -5.58 -28.25 -9.97
CA LYS A 261 -4.35 -28.27 -10.79
C LYS A 261 -3.30 -27.24 -10.38
N CYS A 262 -3.54 -26.44 -9.34
CA CYS A 262 -2.60 -25.42 -8.88
C CYS A 262 -1.35 -26.09 -8.29
N GLU A 263 -0.18 -25.71 -8.77
CA GLU A 263 1.12 -26.22 -8.31
C GLU A 263 1.97 -25.15 -7.61
N ALA A 264 1.41 -23.99 -7.30
CA ALA A 264 2.14 -22.82 -6.77
C ALA A 264 2.99 -23.14 -5.53
N LEU A 265 2.50 -23.97 -4.63
CA LEU A 265 3.25 -24.36 -3.42
C LEU A 265 4.51 -25.18 -3.74
N LYS A 266 4.58 -25.86 -4.90
CA LYS A 266 5.77 -26.59 -5.35
C LYS A 266 6.87 -25.66 -5.88
N TRP A 267 6.56 -24.39 -6.13
CA TRP A 267 7.51 -23.38 -6.63
C TRP A 267 8.13 -22.56 -5.51
N ILE A 268 7.84 -22.88 -4.25
CA ILE A 268 8.49 -22.32 -3.09
C ILE A 268 9.97 -22.73 -3.10
N ILE A 269 10.86 -21.77 -2.84
CA ILE A 269 12.31 -21.94 -2.89
C ILE A 269 12.89 -21.73 -1.50
N GLU A 270 13.77 -22.61 -1.04
CA GLU A 270 14.59 -22.38 0.14
C GLU A 270 15.81 -21.53 -0.20
N SER A 271 16.11 -20.52 0.62
CA SER A 271 17.23 -19.60 0.40
C SER A 271 17.89 -19.17 1.72
N ASP A 272 19.17 -18.86 1.68
CA ASP A 272 19.88 -18.18 2.78
C ASP A 272 19.85 -16.66 2.63
N GLU A 273 19.40 -16.15 1.47
CA GLU A 273 19.26 -14.73 1.15
C GLU A 273 17.80 -14.40 0.84
N PRO A 274 17.36 -13.18 1.16
CA PRO A 274 16.03 -12.70 0.73
C PRO A 274 15.86 -12.74 -0.78
N ALA A 275 14.62 -12.80 -1.22
CA ALA A 275 14.29 -12.78 -2.65
C ALA A 275 14.90 -11.55 -3.34
N ASP A 276 15.41 -11.78 -4.56
CA ASP A 276 15.85 -10.74 -5.49
C ASP A 276 16.94 -9.79 -4.96
N LYS A 277 17.69 -10.15 -3.91
CA LYS A 277 18.74 -9.30 -3.32
C LYS A 277 19.70 -8.70 -4.35
N ALA A 278 20.03 -9.46 -5.40
CA ALA A 278 20.96 -9.02 -6.44
C ALA A 278 20.33 -8.10 -7.51
N THR A 279 19.02 -8.07 -7.64
CA THR A 279 18.30 -7.35 -8.71
C THR A 279 17.32 -6.29 -8.18
N ALA A 280 17.12 -6.23 -6.87
CA ALA A 280 16.28 -5.23 -6.22
C ALA A 280 16.80 -3.81 -6.49
N TYR A 281 15.89 -2.83 -6.43
CA TYR A 281 16.14 -1.40 -6.57
C TYR A 281 16.56 -0.93 -7.97
N ASN A 282 16.45 -1.80 -9.01
CA ASN A 282 16.73 -1.46 -10.40
C ASN A 282 15.46 -1.35 -11.27
N GLU A 283 14.30 -1.38 -10.65
CA GLU A 283 13.02 -1.35 -11.35
C GLU A 283 12.77 0.00 -12.03
N LYS A 284 12.00 -0.01 -13.12
CA LYS A 284 11.72 1.15 -13.97
C LYS A 284 11.21 2.37 -13.18
N TYR A 285 10.29 2.14 -12.25
CA TYR A 285 9.65 3.17 -11.43
C TYR A 285 10.18 3.18 -9.98
N ARG A 286 11.41 2.72 -9.75
CA ARG A 286 12.04 2.77 -8.43
C ARG A 286 12.44 4.22 -8.09
N PRO A 287 11.97 4.78 -6.96
CA PRO A 287 12.54 6.00 -6.41
C PRO A 287 14.04 5.86 -6.20
N GLN A 288 14.81 6.91 -6.49
CA GLN A 288 16.27 6.82 -6.52
C GLN A 288 16.93 7.19 -5.19
N PHE A 289 16.24 7.95 -4.34
CA PHE A 289 16.70 8.32 -3.01
C PHE A 289 15.59 8.37 -1.94
N HIS A 290 14.32 8.29 -2.31
CA HIS A 290 13.26 8.05 -1.35
C HIS A 290 13.23 6.57 -0.97
N PHE A 291 12.97 6.29 0.31
CA PHE A 291 12.77 4.92 0.76
C PHE A 291 11.50 4.31 0.14
N SER A 292 11.65 3.11 -0.38
CA SER A 292 10.55 2.26 -0.84
C SER A 292 10.93 0.79 -0.54
N PRO A 293 9.98 -0.09 -0.20
CA PRO A 293 10.32 -1.46 0.19
C PRO A 293 10.90 -2.22 -1.01
N ARG A 294 11.74 -3.20 -0.74
CA ARG A 294 12.32 -4.06 -1.79
C ARG A 294 11.23 -4.70 -2.62
N ARG A 295 10.22 -5.23 -1.95
CA ARG A 295 9.05 -5.90 -2.53
C ARG A 295 7.82 -5.63 -1.67
N GLY A 296 6.64 -5.86 -2.24
CA GLY A 296 5.40 -5.76 -1.50
C GLY A 296 4.89 -4.33 -1.31
N TRP A 297 4.04 -4.13 -0.33
CA TRP A 297 3.40 -2.85 -0.01
C TRP A 297 4.04 -2.21 1.22
N THR A 298 4.11 -0.88 1.26
CA THR A 298 4.34 -0.11 2.49
C THR A 298 3.32 1.00 2.65
N ASN A 299 3.03 1.40 3.90
CA ASN A 299 2.30 2.63 4.22
C ASN A 299 3.02 3.39 5.35
N ASP A 300 2.51 3.44 6.57
CA ASP A 300 3.02 4.31 7.63
C ASP A 300 4.48 4.03 8.02
N PRO A 301 5.33 5.05 8.19
CA PRO A 301 6.59 4.91 8.88
C PRO A 301 6.34 4.62 10.37
N ASN A 302 7.05 3.66 10.92
CA ASN A 302 6.91 3.18 12.29
C ASN A 302 8.24 3.13 13.00
N GLY A 303 8.19 3.14 14.32
CA GLY A 303 9.33 2.78 15.16
C GLY A 303 10.62 3.55 14.89
N LEU A 304 10.54 4.81 14.44
CA LEU A 304 11.70 5.63 14.12
C LEU A 304 12.55 5.88 15.36
N VAL A 305 13.72 5.27 15.44
CA VAL A 305 14.58 5.34 16.63
C VAL A 305 16.07 5.31 16.26
N TRP A 306 16.88 6.05 17.05
CA TRP A 306 18.34 5.97 17.03
C TRP A 306 18.82 5.07 18.18
N ASP A 307 19.56 4.00 17.85
CA ASP A 307 20.05 3.00 18.81
C ASP A 307 21.38 3.36 19.48
N GLY A 308 21.99 4.46 19.07
CA GLY A 308 23.33 4.89 19.45
C GLY A 308 24.38 4.73 18.35
N GLU A 309 24.06 3.96 17.28
CA GLU A 309 24.95 3.69 16.14
C GLU A 309 24.26 3.81 14.80
N LYS A 310 22.97 3.39 14.72
CA LYS A 310 22.18 3.40 13.48
C LYS A 310 20.80 4.02 13.71
N TYR A 311 20.27 4.59 12.66
CA TYR A 311 18.87 4.92 12.53
C TYR A 311 18.09 3.68 12.17
N HIS A 312 16.97 3.41 12.85
CA HIS A 312 16.04 2.35 12.53
C HIS A 312 14.78 2.96 11.95
N LEU A 313 14.35 2.42 10.84
CA LEU A 313 13.09 2.69 10.18
C LEU A 313 12.31 1.38 10.14
N PHE A 314 11.23 1.31 10.92
CA PHE A 314 10.22 0.30 10.71
C PHE A 314 9.09 0.88 9.87
N TYR A 315 8.31 0.03 9.26
CA TYR A 315 7.23 0.46 8.39
C TYR A 315 6.13 -0.59 8.30
N GLN A 316 4.91 -0.15 8.08
CA GLN A 316 3.81 -1.04 7.74
C GLN A 316 4.16 -1.76 6.45
N HIS A 317 4.12 -3.09 6.45
CA HIS A 317 4.57 -3.92 5.33
C HIS A 317 3.58 -5.05 5.03
N ASN A 318 3.29 -5.25 3.74
CA ASN A 318 2.70 -6.50 3.26
C ASN A 318 3.72 -7.21 2.37
N PRO A 319 4.41 -8.23 2.86
CA PRO A 319 5.47 -8.91 2.10
C PRO A 319 4.94 -9.82 0.98
N PHE A 320 3.62 -10.08 0.92
CA PHE A 320 3.00 -11.06 0.02
C PHE A 320 2.02 -10.43 -0.97
N SER A 321 1.94 -9.09 -1.03
CA SER A 321 1.13 -8.38 -2.00
C SER A 321 1.65 -6.95 -2.20
N THR A 322 1.41 -6.36 -3.37
CA THR A 322 1.61 -4.93 -3.63
C THR A 322 0.39 -4.10 -3.23
N GLN A 323 -0.53 -4.66 -2.45
CA GLN A 323 -1.72 -4.03 -1.91
C GLN A 323 -1.67 -4.04 -0.39
N TRP A 324 -2.43 -3.13 0.23
CA TRP A 324 -2.62 -3.11 1.68
C TRP A 324 -3.19 -4.45 2.18
N GLY A 325 -2.73 -4.94 3.31
CA GLY A 325 -3.14 -6.18 3.95
C GLY A 325 -1.98 -6.83 4.70
N ASN A 326 -2.20 -7.93 5.41
CA ASN A 326 -1.19 -8.72 6.15
C ASN A 326 -0.23 -7.87 7.00
N MET A 327 -0.71 -6.79 7.58
CA MET A 327 0.17 -5.79 8.20
C MET A 327 1.16 -6.40 9.19
N THR A 328 2.43 -6.23 8.85
CA THR A 328 3.62 -6.54 9.63
C THR A 328 4.47 -5.28 9.78
N TRP A 329 5.47 -5.29 10.63
CA TRP A 329 6.51 -4.26 10.59
C TRP A 329 7.71 -4.75 9.80
N GLY A 330 7.91 -4.17 8.60
CA GLY A 330 9.19 -4.21 7.90
C GLY A 330 10.25 -3.45 8.69
N HIS A 331 11.53 -3.67 8.39
CA HIS A 331 12.64 -3.05 9.11
C HIS A 331 13.81 -2.75 8.17
N ALA A 332 14.32 -1.52 8.28
CA ALA A 332 15.54 -1.08 7.62
C ALA A 332 16.40 -0.27 8.59
N THR A 333 17.72 -0.27 8.36
CA THR A 333 18.68 0.52 9.13
C THR A 333 19.54 1.40 8.23
N SER A 334 19.96 2.56 8.73
CA SER A 334 20.85 3.50 8.04
C SER A 334 21.84 4.14 8.99
N THR A 335 22.98 4.58 8.46
CA THR A 335 23.95 5.42 9.19
C THR A 335 23.83 6.91 8.86
N ASP A 336 23.02 7.28 7.84
CA ASP A 336 22.96 8.64 7.31
C ASP A 336 21.53 9.09 6.89
N LEU A 337 20.48 8.34 7.25
CA LEU A 337 19.08 8.61 6.91
C LEU A 337 18.70 8.45 5.42
N LEU A 338 19.65 8.15 4.55
CA LEU A 338 19.46 8.07 3.09
C LEU A 338 19.73 6.65 2.56
N HIS A 339 20.87 6.05 2.92
CA HIS A 339 21.23 4.70 2.51
C HIS A 339 20.66 3.69 3.50
N TRP A 340 19.59 3.01 3.09
CA TRP A 340 18.86 2.06 3.93
C TRP A 340 19.16 0.61 3.54
N GLU A 341 19.48 -0.20 4.54
CA GLU A 341 19.63 -1.64 4.42
C GLU A 341 18.39 -2.33 5.02
N GLU A 342 17.56 -2.96 4.17
CA GLU A 342 16.43 -3.72 4.64
C GLU A 342 16.84 -5.04 5.29
N SER A 343 16.26 -5.31 6.46
CA SER A 343 16.30 -6.58 7.17
C SER A 343 15.06 -7.43 6.85
N CYS A 344 14.83 -8.50 7.62
CA CYS A 344 13.56 -9.22 7.64
C CYS A 344 12.50 -8.41 8.39
N ASP A 345 11.22 -8.75 8.16
CA ASP A 345 10.14 -8.20 8.97
C ASP A 345 10.40 -8.45 10.46
N ALA A 346 10.33 -7.37 11.24
CA ALA A 346 10.71 -7.39 12.65
C ALA A 346 9.59 -7.93 13.57
N ILE A 347 8.34 -7.52 13.28
CA ILE A 347 7.18 -7.87 14.10
C ILE A 347 6.07 -8.38 13.19
N CYS A 348 5.84 -9.71 13.22
CA CYS A 348 4.83 -10.38 12.42
C CYS A 348 3.51 -10.56 13.19
N PRO A 349 2.37 -10.74 12.50
CA PRO A 349 1.09 -11.09 13.11
C PRO A 349 1.16 -12.30 14.06
N ASP A 350 0.24 -12.33 14.99
CA ASP A 350 0.04 -13.47 15.90
C ASP A 350 -1.45 -13.67 16.25
N ARG A 351 -1.72 -14.44 17.30
CA ARG A 351 -3.09 -14.71 17.76
C ARG A 351 -3.91 -13.46 18.16
N LEU A 352 -3.25 -12.32 18.41
CA LEU A 352 -3.91 -11.05 18.76
C LEU A 352 -4.22 -10.18 17.53
N GLY A 353 -3.85 -10.62 16.33
CA GLY A 353 -4.15 -9.93 15.07
C GLY A 353 -2.92 -9.47 14.30
N THR A 354 -3.16 -8.67 13.25
CA THR A 354 -2.11 -8.02 12.46
C THR A 354 -1.49 -6.85 13.22
N ILE A 355 -0.34 -6.38 12.74
CA ILE A 355 0.49 -5.39 13.43
C ILE A 355 0.31 -4.03 12.77
N PHE A 356 -0.50 -3.17 13.39
CA PHE A 356 -0.71 -1.79 12.94
C PHE A 356 0.37 -0.87 13.46
N SER A 357 0.25 0.42 13.14
CA SER A 357 1.28 1.42 13.39
C SER A 357 1.62 1.63 14.86
N GLY A 358 2.77 2.25 15.08
CA GLY A 358 3.29 2.54 16.40
C GLY A 358 4.72 3.08 16.34
N SER A 359 5.40 3.11 17.49
CA SER A 359 6.71 3.73 17.66
C SER A 359 7.71 2.85 18.36
N ALA A 360 9.00 3.17 18.28
CA ALA A 360 10.06 2.54 19.06
C ALA A 360 10.88 3.55 19.85
N ILE A 361 11.46 3.08 20.94
CA ILE A 361 12.36 3.85 21.82
C ILE A 361 13.59 3.03 22.18
N LEU A 362 14.66 3.69 22.57
CA LEU A 362 15.78 3.09 23.29
C LEU A 362 15.52 3.29 24.79
N ASP A 363 15.26 2.21 25.53
CA ASP A 363 14.98 2.25 26.97
C ASP A 363 16.28 2.35 27.78
N ARG A 364 16.84 3.56 27.82
CA ARG A 364 18.06 3.83 28.56
C ARG A 364 17.88 3.55 30.05
N GLY A 365 18.78 2.75 30.61
CA GLY A 365 18.72 2.31 32.01
C GLY A 365 17.72 1.15 32.23
N ASN A 366 17.20 0.53 31.15
CA ASN A 366 16.33 -0.65 31.23
C ASN A 366 15.17 -0.49 32.22
N THR A 367 14.43 0.63 32.11
CA THR A 367 13.31 0.96 33.00
C THR A 367 12.18 -0.08 32.93
N SER A 368 12.08 -0.77 31.77
CA SER A 368 11.16 -1.88 31.55
C SER A 368 11.56 -3.17 32.30
N GLY A 369 12.84 -3.34 32.65
CA GLY A 369 13.35 -4.57 33.21
C GLY A 369 13.26 -5.76 32.25
N LEU A 370 13.25 -5.51 30.93
CA LEU A 370 13.16 -6.57 29.90
C LEU A 370 14.53 -7.14 29.51
N ALA A 371 15.58 -6.38 29.69
CA ALA A 371 16.94 -6.76 29.33
C ALA A 371 17.78 -7.15 30.56
N PRO A 372 18.89 -7.87 30.37
CA PRO A 372 19.90 -8.06 31.41
C PRO A 372 20.44 -6.72 31.93
N GLU A 373 20.94 -6.72 33.16
CA GLU A 373 21.57 -5.54 33.78
C GLU A 373 22.70 -4.99 32.89
N GLY A 374 22.71 -3.68 32.68
CA GLY A 374 23.71 -2.99 31.87
C GLY A 374 23.39 -3.02 30.35
N THR A 375 22.24 -3.51 29.92
CA THR A 375 21.80 -3.51 28.55
C THR A 375 20.58 -2.59 28.39
N ASP A 376 20.64 -1.64 27.46
CA ASP A 376 19.54 -0.79 27.08
C ASP A 376 18.77 -1.45 25.92
N PRO A 377 17.56 -1.96 26.11
CA PRO A 377 16.81 -2.60 25.01
C PRO A 377 16.17 -1.54 24.10
N LEU A 378 16.04 -1.88 22.81
CA LEU A 378 15.05 -1.25 21.95
C LEU A 378 13.67 -1.82 22.33
N VAL A 379 12.67 -0.93 22.47
CA VAL A 379 11.29 -1.34 22.76
C VAL A 379 10.35 -0.72 21.73
N ALA A 380 9.61 -1.57 21.04
CA ALA A 380 8.58 -1.19 20.07
C ALA A 380 7.20 -1.26 20.73
N PHE A 381 6.37 -0.26 20.47
CA PHE A 381 4.95 -0.22 20.85
C PHE A 381 4.14 -0.16 19.57
N TYR A 382 3.14 -1.02 19.44
CA TYR A 382 2.35 -1.16 18.22
C TYR A 382 0.90 -1.54 18.55
N THR A 383 0.02 -1.24 17.61
CA THR A 383 -1.36 -1.67 17.70
C THR A 383 -1.51 -3.10 17.18
N GLN A 384 -2.20 -3.95 17.94
CA GLN A 384 -2.70 -5.24 17.46
C GLN A 384 -4.12 -5.08 16.97
N ASN A 385 -4.33 -5.32 15.67
CA ASN A 385 -5.64 -5.26 15.04
C ASN A 385 -6.41 -6.55 15.30
N GLY A 386 -7.01 -6.65 16.47
CA GLY A 386 -7.79 -7.81 16.91
C GLY A 386 -8.97 -8.18 16.02
N PRO A 387 -9.68 -7.26 15.34
CA PRO A 387 -10.71 -7.60 14.36
C PRO A 387 -10.24 -8.55 13.25
N GLU A 388 -8.97 -8.54 12.88
CA GLU A 388 -8.38 -9.50 11.93
C GLU A 388 -7.89 -10.81 12.57
N ALA A 389 -7.92 -10.92 13.89
CA ALA A 389 -7.59 -12.18 14.60
C ALA A 389 -8.67 -13.25 14.38
N ARG A 390 -8.33 -14.50 14.65
CA ARG A 390 -9.28 -15.63 14.61
C ARG A 390 -9.19 -16.44 15.91
N PRO A 391 -10.16 -16.36 16.84
CA PRO A 391 -11.36 -15.50 16.79
C PRO A 391 -11.04 -14.01 16.89
N ALA A 392 -11.90 -13.17 16.31
CA ALA A 392 -11.74 -11.71 16.37
C ALA A 392 -11.82 -11.20 17.83
N THR A 393 -11.01 -10.18 18.12
CA THR A 393 -10.95 -9.49 19.43
C THR A 393 -10.92 -7.98 19.22
N ASP A 394 -10.93 -7.22 20.30
CA ASP A 394 -10.80 -5.76 20.21
C ASP A 394 -9.38 -5.34 19.84
N VAL A 395 -9.26 -4.11 19.33
CA VAL A 395 -7.98 -3.43 19.07
C VAL A 395 -7.30 -3.12 20.40
N THR A 396 -6.00 -3.43 20.52
CA THR A 396 -5.20 -3.24 21.75
C THR A 396 -3.79 -2.75 21.42
N GLN A 397 -3.05 -2.24 22.43
CA GLN A 397 -1.65 -1.87 22.24
C GLN A 397 -0.73 -2.91 22.88
N SER A 398 0.26 -3.32 22.12
CA SER A 398 1.24 -4.33 22.51
C SER A 398 2.66 -3.81 22.43
N MET A 399 3.62 -4.54 22.97
CA MET A 399 5.03 -4.22 22.85
C MET A 399 5.88 -5.44 22.51
N ALA A 400 7.02 -5.17 21.86
CA ALA A 400 8.11 -6.11 21.64
C ALA A 400 9.44 -5.44 21.99
N TRP A 401 10.48 -6.22 22.25
CA TRP A 401 11.79 -5.71 22.63
C TRP A 401 12.92 -6.48 21.96
N SER A 402 14.06 -5.80 21.83
CA SER A 402 15.31 -6.35 21.26
C SER A 402 16.50 -5.94 22.11
N ILE A 403 17.46 -6.87 22.28
CA ILE A 403 18.74 -6.62 22.96
C ILE A 403 19.94 -6.73 22.02
N ASP A 404 19.69 -6.99 20.76
CA ASP A 404 20.69 -7.18 19.71
C ASP A 404 20.60 -6.12 18.60
N LYS A 405 20.23 -4.88 19.00
CA LYS A 405 20.09 -3.73 18.10
C LYS A 405 19.08 -3.98 16.97
N GLY A 406 17.95 -4.58 17.29
CA GLY A 406 16.84 -4.80 16.36
C GLY A 406 17.03 -5.97 15.39
N ALA A 407 18.10 -6.78 15.55
CA ALA A 407 18.29 -7.97 14.71
C ALA A 407 17.23 -9.04 14.97
N THR A 408 16.81 -9.20 16.24
CA THR A 408 15.70 -10.06 16.65
C THR A 408 14.79 -9.38 17.64
N TRP A 409 13.50 -9.73 17.60
CA TRP A 409 12.46 -9.13 18.43
C TRP A 409 11.70 -10.19 19.21
N THR A 410 11.48 -9.92 20.50
CA THR A 410 10.68 -10.76 21.40
C THR A 410 9.42 -10.00 21.77
N LYS A 411 8.26 -10.56 21.46
CA LYS A 411 6.97 -10.02 21.90
C LYS A 411 6.83 -10.21 23.42
N TYR A 412 6.31 -9.18 24.08
CA TYR A 412 6.11 -9.26 25.53
C TYR A 412 5.04 -10.31 25.87
N GLU A 413 5.37 -11.23 26.79
CA GLU A 413 4.51 -12.37 27.11
C GLU A 413 3.13 -11.98 27.68
N SER A 414 3.07 -10.81 28.35
CA SER A 414 1.86 -10.30 28.98
C SER A 414 1.15 -9.25 28.11
N ASN A 415 1.37 -9.25 26.80
CA ASN A 415 0.60 -8.40 25.87
C ASN A 415 -0.91 -8.72 25.95
N PRO A 416 -1.80 -7.71 25.78
CA PRO A 416 -1.51 -6.31 25.50
C PRO A 416 -1.11 -5.50 26.77
N VAL A 417 -0.26 -4.45 26.60
CA VAL A 417 0.12 -3.52 27.68
C VAL A 417 -0.90 -2.40 27.86
N VAL A 418 -1.67 -2.05 26.84
CA VAL A 418 -2.86 -1.19 26.92
C VAL A 418 -4.03 -1.97 26.32
N LYS A 419 -5.05 -2.21 27.13
CA LYS A 419 -6.30 -2.85 26.68
C LYS A 419 -7.08 -1.88 25.80
N HIS A 420 -8.08 -2.41 25.11
CA HIS A 420 -9.05 -1.60 24.37
C HIS A 420 -9.63 -0.51 25.26
N ILE A 421 -9.66 0.73 24.73
CA ILE A 421 -10.23 1.90 25.38
C ILE A 421 -11.58 2.24 24.74
N VAL A 422 -11.57 2.59 23.44
CA VAL A 422 -12.76 2.99 22.69
C VAL A 422 -12.53 2.84 21.18
N GLY A 423 -13.56 2.56 20.42
CA GLY A 423 -13.54 2.60 18.96
C GLY A 423 -12.39 1.80 18.33
N GLY A 424 -11.68 2.41 17.41
CA GLY A 424 -10.49 1.84 16.77
C GLY A 424 -9.18 2.42 17.32
N ASN A 425 -9.04 2.55 18.64
CA ASN A 425 -7.87 3.18 19.27
C ASN A 425 -6.55 2.54 18.83
N ARG A 426 -5.59 3.36 18.30
CA ARG A 426 -4.39 2.86 17.63
C ARG A 426 -3.24 3.87 17.59
N ASP A 427 -2.11 3.42 17.04
CA ASP A 427 -0.93 4.19 16.66
C ASP A 427 -0.21 4.83 17.86
N PRO A 428 0.30 4.02 18.82
CA PRO A 428 0.93 4.54 20.02
C PRO A 428 2.29 5.21 19.70
N LYS A 429 2.44 6.48 20.07
CA LYS A 429 3.71 7.21 20.05
C LYS A 429 4.25 7.36 21.46
N VAL A 430 5.41 6.77 21.73
CA VAL A 430 6.04 6.80 23.06
C VAL A 430 7.23 7.75 23.06
N ILE A 431 7.29 8.62 24.06
CA ILE A 431 8.40 9.54 24.30
C ILE A 431 8.85 9.50 25.75
N ARG A 432 10.05 10.00 26.03
CA ARG A 432 10.53 10.24 27.37
C ARG A 432 10.18 11.67 27.81
N TYR A 433 9.56 11.85 28.98
CA TYR A 433 9.38 13.11 29.63
C TYR A 433 10.42 13.24 30.75
N GLU A 434 11.52 13.92 30.43
CA GLU A 434 12.71 13.98 31.27
C GLU A 434 12.48 14.65 32.65
N PRO A 435 11.67 15.73 32.76
CA PRO A 435 11.52 16.42 34.07
C PRO A 435 11.05 15.50 35.19
N ASP A 436 10.15 14.57 34.90
CA ASP A 436 9.60 13.63 35.89
C ASP A 436 10.19 12.19 35.76
N ASN A 437 11.10 12.01 34.83
CA ASN A 437 11.69 10.69 34.53
C ASN A 437 10.65 9.60 34.24
N ILE A 438 9.62 9.93 33.44
CA ILE A 438 8.51 9.05 33.05
C ILE A 438 8.40 8.89 31.54
N TRP A 439 7.64 7.89 31.11
CA TRP A 439 7.27 7.66 29.72
C TRP A 439 5.87 8.18 29.45
N ILE A 440 5.66 8.78 28.30
CA ILE A 440 4.36 9.28 27.82
C ILE A 440 4.04 8.56 26.51
N MET A 441 2.81 8.08 26.39
CA MET A 441 2.26 7.51 25.15
C MET A 441 1.14 8.42 24.67
N ALA A 442 1.26 8.96 23.46
CA ALA A 442 0.14 9.53 22.74
C ALA A 442 -0.55 8.40 21.94
N LEU A 443 -1.87 8.35 22.00
CA LEU A 443 -2.67 7.30 21.38
C LEU A 443 -3.91 7.92 20.72
N TYR A 444 -4.18 7.59 19.47
CA TYR A 444 -5.44 7.91 18.84
C TYR A 444 -6.59 7.10 19.47
N LEU A 445 -7.72 7.71 19.70
CA LEU A 445 -8.94 7.10 20.25
C LEU A 445 -9.96 6.83 19.16
N GLU A 446 -10.76 7.83 18.82
CA GLU A 446 -11.74 7.81 17.73
C GLU A 446 -12.11 9.25 17.31
N GLY A 447 -12.62 9.41 16.08
CA GLY A 447 -12.96 10.73 15.54
C GLY A 447 -11.75 11.66 15.47
N GLU A 448 -11.75 12.75 16.24
CA GLU A 448 -10.65 13.73 16.34
C GLU A 448 -10.00 13.74 17.73
N GLN A 449 -10.15 12.64 18.49
CA GLN A 449 -9.74 12.56 19.88
C GLN A 449 -8.52 11.67 20.07
N TYR A 450 -7.64 12.07 20.96
CA TYR A 450 -6.43 11.37 21.36
C TYR A 450 -6.34 11.30 22.88
N ALA A 451 -5.58 10.35 23.40
CA ALA A 451 -5.23 10.27 24.81
C ALA A 451 -3.73 10.41 25.01
N LEU A 452 -3.34 10.97 26.15
CA LEU A 452 -2.00 10.78 26.72
C LEU A 452 -2.08 9.79 27.87
N LEU A 453 -1.16 8.81 27.85
CA LEU A 453 -0.97 7.85 28.92
C LEU A 453 0.44 8.02 29.47
N ARG A 454 0.64 7.69 30.76
CA ARG A 454 1.95 7.70 31.40
C ARG A 454 2.33 6.35 31.97
N SER A 455 3.64 6.09 32.02
CA SER A 455 4.21 4.90 32.63
C SER A 455 5.57 5.19 33.26
N SER A 456 5.90 4.51 34.34
CA SER A 456 7.24 4.53 34.94
C SER A 456 8.10 3.34 34.48
N ASN A 457 7.50 2.32 33.83
CA ASN A 457 8.13 1.03 33.55
C ASN A 457 7.76 0.44 32.19
N LEU A 458 7.12 1.21 31.30
CA LEU A 458 6.71 0.80 29.94
C LEU A 458 5.69 -0.36 29.86
N ARG A 459 5.44 -1.04 30.97
CA ARG A 459 4.56 -2.23 31.03
C ARG A 459 3.17 -1.93 31.56
N GLN A 460 3.03 -0.85 32.33
CA GLN A 460 1.77 -0.42 32.94
C GLN A 460 1.53 1.03 32.59
N TRP A 461 0.36 1.33 32.06
CA TRP A 461 -0.01 2.64 31.53
C TRP A 461 -1.27 3.15 32.21
N GLU A 462 -1.27 4.44 32.54
CA GLU A 462 -2.39 5.19 33.10
C GLU A 462 -2.74 6.34 32.19
N GLN A 463 -4.00 6.44 31.75
CA GLN A 463 -4.47 7.60 30.99
C GLN A 463 -4.50 8.86 31.90
N ILE A 464 -3.91 9.95 31.43
CA ILE A 464 -3.75 11.19 32.22
C ILE A 464 -4.56 12.35 31.67
N CYS A 465 -4.74 12.45 30.35
CA CYS A 465 -5.61 13.45 29.74
C CYS A 465 -6.04 13.03 28.32
N GLU A 466 -7.02 13.76 27.79
CA GLU A 466 -7.44 13.67 26.39
C GLU A 466 -7.09 14.98 25.65
N ILE A 467 -6.84 14.87 24.34
CA ILE A 467 -6.51 15.98 23.45
C ILE A 467 -7.46 15.92 22.26
N GLY A 468 -8.07 17.05 21.93
CA GLY A 468 -8.97 17.19 20.78
C GLY A 468 -9.95 18.35 20.98
N PRO A 469 -10.75 18.69 19.96
CA PRO A 469 -10.62 18.19 18.59
C PRO A 469 -9.38 18.74 17.88
N MET A 470 -8.80 17.90 17.02
CA MET A 470 -7.57 18.21 16.26
C MET A 470 -7.83 18.56 14.79
N GLY A 471 -9.04 18.27 14.27
CA GLY A 471 -9.35 18.36 12.85
C GLY A 471 -8.68 17.27 12.01
N CYS A 472 -8.20 16.20 12.65
CA CYS A 472 -7.57 15.03 12.02
C CYS A 472 -7.71 13.81 12.93
N SER A 473 -7.29 12.65 12.40
CA SER A 473 -7.31 11.35 13.08
C SER A 473 -5.94 10.67 12.98
N GLU A 474 -5.77 9.55 13.68
CA GLU A 474 -4.65 8.61 13.55
C GLU A 474 -3.25 9.17 13.83
N CYS A 475 -2.28 8.29 13.89
CA CYS A 475 -0.82 8.52 13.92
C CYS A 475 -0.39 9.76 14.72
N PRO A 476 -0.65 9.83 16.04
CA PRO A 476 -0.20 10.96 16.84
C PRO A 476 1.33 11.01 16.93
N ASP A 477 1.86 12.23 16.97
CA ASP A 477 3.22 12.49 17.42
C ASP A 477 3.23 13.64 18.45
N ILE A 478 4.17 13.61 19.38
CA ILE A 478 4.32 14.62 20.40
C ILE A 478 5.78 14.89 20.69
N PHE A 479 6.20 16.15 20.63
CA PHE A 479 7.58 16.55 20.84
C PHE A 479 7.72 18.02 21.24
N GLU A 480 8.84 18.37 21.86
CA GLU A 480 9.21 19.74 22.22
C GLU A 480 10.23 20.30 21.24
N LEU A 481 10.06 21.58 20.85
CA LEU A 481 10.99 22.28 19.95
C LEU A 481 11.22 23.73 20.47
N PRO A 482 12.45 24.29 20.31
CA PRO A 482 12.73 25.67 20.53
C PRO A 482 12.13 26.55 19.41
N VAL A 483 11.52 27.67 19.79
CA VAL A 483 11.05 28.69 18.85
C VAL A 483 12.25 29.51 18.37
N ASP A 484 12.44 29.62 17.05
CA ASP A 484 13.57 30.32 16.42
C ASP A 484 14.97 29.86 16.93
N GLY A 485 15.05 28.60 17.41
CA GLY A 485 16.27 28.07 18.00
C GLY A 485 16.58 28.46 19.43
N ASP A 486 15.72 29.30 20.06
CA ASP A 486 15.90 29.75 21.44
C ASP A 486 15.57 28.62 22.45
N GLN A 487 16.60 28.07 23.08
CA GLN A 487 16.50 26.97 24.03
C GLN A 487 15.76 27.38 25.32
N GLN A 488 15.56 28.68 25.58
CA GLN A 488 14.80 29.19 26.72
C GLN A 488 13.30 29.36 26.37
N ASN A 489 12.95 29.36 25.09
CA ASN A 489 11.58 29.50 24.61
C ASN A 489 11.18 28.25 23.83
N LYS A 490 10.87 27.18 24.53
CA LYS A 490 10.42 25.92 23.93
C LYS A 490 8.91 25.77 24.00
N LYS A 491 8.34 25.11 23.01
CA LYS A 491 6.93 24.73 22.95
C LYS A 491 6.75 23.29 22.56
N TRP A 492 5.70 22.69 23.07
CA TRP A 492 5.27 21.37 22.70
C TRP A 492 4.38 21.42 21.46
N VAL A 493 4.59 20.48 20.55
CA VAL A 493 3.77 20.23 19.38
C VAL A 493 3.07 18.89 19.57
N PHE A 494 1.78 18.86 19.28
CA PHE A 494 1.01 17.64 19.15
C PHE A 494 0.48 17.55 17.71
N TRP A 495 0.71 16.44 17.04
CA TRP A 495 0.54 16.19 15.61
C TRP A 495 -0.39 15.01 15.36
N GLY A 496 -1.14 15.01 14.23
CA GLY A 496 -1.95 13.89 13.74
C GLY A 496 -1.69 13.57 12.26
N ALA A 497 -2.16 12.43 11.77
CA ALA A 497 -1.79 11.83 10.48
C ALA A 497 -1.97 12.75 9.27
N ASP A 498 -3.02 13.57 9.26
CA ASP A 498 -3.33 14.51 8.16
C ASP A 498 -2.45 15.75 8.12
N GLY A 499 -1.47 15.87 9.04
CA GLY A 499 -0.61 17.03 9.14
C GLY A 499 -1.23 18.20 9.92
N ASN A 500 -2.34 18.01 10.62
CA ASN A 500 -2.86 18.99 11.55
C ASN A 500 -2.07 18.93 12.88
N TYR A 501 -1.78 20.09 13.45
CA TYR A 501 -1.04 20.17 14.69
C TYR A 501 -1.50 21.32 15.58
N ILE A 502 -1.28 21.17 16.88
CA ILE A 502 -1.45 22.20 17.88
C ILE A 502 -0.13 22.48 18.60
N ILE A 503 0.03 23.71 19.06
CA ILE A 503 1.20 24.14 19.82
C ILE A 503 0.75 24.53 21.23
N GLY A 504 1.53 24.15 22.23
CA GLY A 504 1.16 24.41 23.63
C GLY A 504 2.27 24.11 24.63
N THR A 505 1.85 23.82 25.85
CA THR A 505 2.71 23.39 26.95
C THR A 505 2.25 22.03 27.46
N PHE A 506 3.20 21.23 27.93
CA PHE A 506 2.95 19.97 28.61
C PHE A 506 3.72 19.88 29.90
N ASP A 507 3.06 19.49 30.98
CA ASP A 507 3.59 19.47 32.34
C ASP A 507 3.79 18.06 32.92
N GLY A 508 3.78 17.04 32.03
CA GLY A 508 3.84 15.63 32.43
C GLY A 508 2.49 15.03 32.83
N LYS A 509 1.42 15.82 32.87
CA LYS A 509 0.06 15.41 33.28
C LYS A 509 -1.00 15.88 32.29
N SER A 510 -0.87 17.08 31.75
CA SER A 510 -1.86 17.68 30.86
C SER A 510 -1.19 18.45 29.72
N PHE A 511 -1.75 18.41 28.56
CA PHE A 511 -1.38 19.26 27.42
C PHE A 511 -2.32 20.46 27.38
N THR A 512 -1.75 21.66 27.45
CA THR A 512 -2.51 22.91 27.35
C THR A 512 -2.26 23.56 25.99
N ARG A 513 -3.26 23.52 25.10
CA ARG A 513 -3.20 24.17 23.79
C ARG A 513 -3.12 25.69 23.93
N GLN A 514 -2.14 26.28 23.27
CA GLN A 514 -1.96 27.74 23.17
C GLN A 514 -2.30 28.24 21.77
N GLU A 515 -1.95 27.49 20.73
CA GLU A 515 -2.12 27.88 19.35
C GLU A 515 -2.63 26.67 18.50
N GLY A 516 -3.30 26.96 17.39
CA GLY A 516 -3.83 25.95 16.47
C GLY A 516 -5.30 25.56 16.76
N PRO A 517 -5.86 24.51 16.13
CA PRO A 517 -5.12 23.63 15.21
C PRO A 517 -4.68 24.35 13.95
N TYR A 518 -3.48 24.07 13.53
CA TYR A 518 -2.89 24.48 12.26
C TYR A 518 -2.81 23.30 11.32
N ARG A 519 -2.78 23.58 10.03
CA ARG A 519 -2.62 22.59 8.99
C ARG A 519 -1.27 22.78 8.31
N SER A 520 -0.48 21.71 8.15
CA SER A 520 0.75 21.70 7.36
C SER A 520 0.50 21.20 5.92
N LYS A 521 -0.43 20.27 5.74
CA LYS A 521 -0.75 19.66 4.44
C LYS A 521 -1.87 20.43 3.72
N PHE A 522 -1.59 20.90 2.51
CA PHE A 522 -2.52 21.64 1.65
C PHE A 522 -2.69 20.95 0.28
N GLY A 523 -2.85 19.66 0.26
CA GLY A 523 -2.85 18.79 -0.91
C GLY A 523 -1.67 17.81 -0.86
N GLY A 524 -1.37 17.18 -1.99
CA GLY A 524 -0.27 16.23 -2.07
C GLY A 524 -0.54 14.89 -1.38
N ASN A 525 0.53 14.14 -1.19
CA ASN A 525 0.48 12.73 -0.80
C ASN A 525 0.88 12.46 0.66
N ASP A 526 1.39 13.43 1.41
CA ASP A 526 1.84 13.22 2.80
C ASP A 526 0.74 12.68 3.71
N TYR A 527 1.04 11.63 4.47
CA TYR A 527 0.17 11.05 5.48
C TYR A 527 0.98 10.32 6.55
N ALA A 528 0.40 10.12 7.75
CA ALA A 528 0.91 9.28 8.83
C ALA A 528 2.36 9.60 9.24
N ALA A 529 2.76 10.86 9.20
CA ALA A 529 4.13 11.25 9.50
C ALA A 529 4.52 10.94 10.96
N GLN A 530 5.76 10.46 11.15
CA GLN A 530 6.32 10.16 12.46
C GLN A 530 7.74 10.69 12.58
N SER A 531 8.12 11.16 13.79
CA SER A 531 9.48 11.64 14.08
C SER A 531 10.33 10.62 14.83
N PHE A 532 11.66 10.72 14.66
CA PHE A 532 12.63 9.87 15.34
C PHE A 532 12.68 10.12 16.85
N PHE A 533 12.88 9.05 17.60
CA PHE A 533 13.25 9.08 18.99
C PHE A 533 14.78 9.08 19.16
N GLY A 534 15.29 9.98 20.02
CA GLY A 534 16.64 9.89 20.57
C GLY A 534 17.77 10.28 19.66
N LEU A 535 17.57 11.15 18.65
CA LEU A 535 18.63 11.60 17.75
C LEU A 535 19.80 12.25 18.52
N PRO A 536 21.07 11.96 18.14
CA PRO A 536 22.24 12.34 18.91
C PRO A 536 22.52 13.86 18.94
N ASP A 537 22.09 14.57 17.90
CA ASP A 537 22.29 16.02 17.74
C ASP A 537 21.09 16.86 18.18
N GLY A 538 20.06 16.22 18.74
CA GLY A 538 18.86 16.89 19.24
C GLY A 538 17.91 17.44 18.17
N ARG A 539 18.19 17.18 16.89
CA ARG A 539 17.24 17.48 15.80
C ARG A 539 15.95 16.70 15.95
N ARG A 540 14.91 17.21 15.38
CA ARG A 540 13.65 16.47 15.17
C ARG A 540 13.50 16.17 13.69
N VAL A 541 13.71 14.91 13.32
CA VAL A 541 13.60 14.44 11.94
C VAL A 541 12.37 13.55 11.82
N GLN A 542 11.62 13.71 10.71
CA GLN A 542 10.35 13.07 10.45
C GLN A 542 10.37 12.43 9.04
N PHE A 543 9.70 11.30 8.91
CA PHE A 543 9.25 10.73 7.63
C PHE A 543 7.73 10.77 7.54
N SER A 544 7.18 10.89 6.33
CA SER A 544 5.77 10.64 6.02
C SER A 544 5.61 9.57 4.95
N TRP A 545 4.49 8.88 4.95
CA TRP A 545 4.05 8.07 3.83
C TRP A 545 3.53 8.96 2.70
N MET A 546 4.03 8.78 1.49
CA MET A 546 3.51 9.44 0.29
C MET A 546 2.31 8.65 -0.25
N SER A 547 1.19 8.75 0.46
CA SER A 547 -0.05 8.01 0.21
C SER A 547 -0.63 8.27 -1.18
N GLY A 548 -1.05 7.22 -1.88
CA GLY A 548 -1.70 7.32 -3.20
C GLY A 548 -0.75 7.37 -4.39
N GLY A 549 0.56 7.25 -4.18
CA GLY A 549 1.52 7.03 -5.25
C GLY A 549 1.21 5.76 -6.05
N GLN A 550 1.47 5.77 -7.36
CA GLN A 550 1.20 4.65 -8.26
C GLN A 550 2.49 4.14 -8.89
N TYR A 551 2.69 2.81 -8.87
CA TYR A 551 3.89 2.12 -9.35
C TYR A 551 3.52 0.98 -10.31
N PRO A 552 3.01 1.29 -11.54
CA PRO A 552 2.41 0.30 -12.43
C PRO A 552 3.36 -0.84 -12.78
N GLY A 553 2.96 -2.08 -12.51
CA GLY A 553 3.71 -3.29 -12.82
C GLY A 553 4.96 -3.53 -11.97
N MET A 554 5.21 -2.71 -10.95
CA MET A 554 6.36 -2.91 -10.06
C MET A 554 6.07 -4.01 -9.02
N PRO A 555 7.10 -4.74 -8.55
CA PRO A 555 6.96 -5.74 -7.50
C PRO A 555 6.94 -5.13 -6.09
N PHE A 556 6.88 -3.82 -5.99
CA PHE A 556 6.71 -3.03 -4.76
C PHE A 556 5.66 -1.94 -4.98
N ASN A 557 5.17 -1.35 -3.90
CA ASN A 557 4.23 -0.25 -3.97
C ASN A 557 4.43 0.71 -2.80
N GLN A 558 4.30 2.01 -3.06
CA GLN A 558 4.45 3.13 -2.14
C GLN A 558 5.91 3.49 -1.79
N GLN A 559 6.08 4.69 -1.26
CA GLN A 559 7.35 5.26 -0.80
C GLN A 559 7.13 6.23 0.36
N PHE A 560 8.23 6.63 1.02
CA PHE A 560 8.22 7.71 2.01
C PHE A 560 8.69 9.04 1.40
N SER A 561 8.44 10.15 2.10
CA SER A 561 9.05 11.44 1.83
C SER A 561 10.57 11.39 2.01
N VAL A 562 11.31 12.41 1.58
CA VAL A 562 12.65 12.62 2.12
C VAL A 562 12.57 12.81 3.65
N PRO A 563 13.60 12.44 4.42
CA PRO A 563 13.64 12.78 5.83
C PRO A 563 13.67 14.31 5.99
N ARG A 564 12.77 14.85 6.82
CA ARG A 564 12.58 16.30 7.03
C ARG A 564 12.94 16.70 8.44
N GLU A 565 13.75 17.73 8.59
CA GLU A 565 14.05 18.36 9.87
C GLU A 565 12.95 19.36 10.22
N LEU A 566 12.42 19.28 11.43
CA LEU A 566 11.36 20.14 11.96
C LEU A 566 11.92 21.23 12.85
N SER A 567 11.36 22.44 12.73
CA SER A 567 11.65 23.59 13.62
C SER A 567 10.41 24.41 13.87
N LEU A 568 10.40 25.24 14.92
CA LEU A 568 9.36 26.23 15.16
C LEU A 568 9.87 27.63 14.78
N LYS A 569 9.06 28.37 14.03
CA LYS A 569 9.32 29.73 13.56
C LYS A 569 8.28 30.72 14.09
N SER A 570 8.72 31.86 14.54
CA SER A 570 7.86 32.99 14.83
C SER A 570 7.40 33.64 13.53
N THR A 571 6.11 33.91 13.41
CA THR A 571 5.51 34.63 12.27
C THR A 571 4.62 35.75 12.77
N SER A 572 4.18 36.66 11.88
CA SER A 572 3.20 37.69 12.21
C SER A 572 1.85 37.12 12.71
N ASN A 573 1.57 35.84 12.39
CA ASN A 573 0.32 35.16 12.70
C ASN A 573 0.48 34.06 13.75
N GLY A 574 1.51 34.17 14.63
CA GLY A 574 1.83 33.18 15.66
C GLY A 574 2.96 32.22 15.28
N THR A 575 3.19 31.23 16.10
CA THR A 575 4.24 30.22 15.90
C THR A 575 3.80 29.21 14.85
N ARG A 576 4.71 28.83 13.96
CA ARG A 576 4.45 27.81 12.92
C ARG A 576 5.53 26.74 12.93
N LEU A 577 5.12 25.52 12.60
CA LEU A 577 6.05 24.43 12.28
C LEU A 577 6.64 24.70 10.89
N ALA A 578 7.93 24.46 10.75
CA ALA A 578 8.67 24.59 9.49
C ALA A 578 9.46 23.32 9.21
N PHE A 579 9.55 22.97 7.93
CA PHE A 579 10.14 21.75 7.39
C PHE A 579 11.32 22.09 6.50
N ALA A 580 12.39 21.31 6.60
CA ALA A 580 13.51 21.36 5.66
C ALA A 580 13.98 19.95 5.34
N PRO A 581 14.41 19.65 4.12
CA PRO A 581 15.13 18.39 3.85
C PRO A 581 16.32 18.29 4.78
N VAL A 582 16.63 17.10 5.28
CA VAL A 582 17.83 16.91 6.10
C VAL A 582 19.09 17.28 5.33
N ARG A 583 20.08 17.83 6.04
CA ARG A 583 21.36 18.25 5.45
C ARG A 583 22.12 17.10 4.76
N GLU A 584 21.89 15.87 5.20
CA GLU A 584 22.49 14.65 4.63
C GLU A 584 22.13 14.50 3.14
N LEU A 585 20.97 14.99 2.70
CA LEU A 585 20.56 14.96 1.29
C LEU A 585 21.56 15.68 0.37
N GLU A 586 22.27 16.69 0.87
CA GLU A 586 23.27 17.43 0.09
C GLU A 586 24.50 16.58 -0.26
N THR A 587 24.71 15.46 0.44
CA THR A 587 25.81 14.50 0.10
C THR A 587 25.53 13.78 -1.23
N LEU A 588 24.29 13.75 -1.70
CA LEU A 588 23.94 13.17 -3.00
C LEU A 588 24.14 14.16 -4.16
N ARG A 589 24.41 15.46 -3.88
CA ARG A 589 24.63 16.47 -4.91
C ARG A 589 25.90 16.18 -5.69
N ALA A 590 25.77 15.96 -7.00
CA ALA A 590 26.87 15.69 -7.93
C ALA A 590 27.22 16.93 -8.76
N GLU A 591 26.60 17.11 -9.91
CA GLU A 591 26.85 18.22 -10.83
C GLU A 591 25.90 19.39 -10.54
N GLN A 592 26.42 20.63 -10.58
CA GLN A 592 25.62 21.84 -10.42
C GLN A 592 25.40 22.52 -11.78
N ILE A 593 24.16 22.91 -12.03
CA ILE A 593 23.74 23.72 -13.17
C ILE A 593 23.20 25.05 -12.62
N THR A 594 23.73 26.17 -13.08
CA THR A 594 23.31 27.49 -12.61
C THR A 594 22.85 28.34 -13.78
N VAL A 595 21.72 29.01 -13.61
CA VAL A 595 21.21 30.06 -14.52
C VAL A 595 21.15 31.35 -13.74
N ASP A 596 21.92 32.33 -14.21
CA ASP A 596 21.91 33.70 -13.68
C ASP A 596 20.59 34.40 -14.01
N SER A 597 20.43 35.63 -13.49
CA SER A 597 19.25 36.44 -13.71
C SER A 597 18.89 36.57 -15.21
N GLN A 598 17.68 36.13 -15.54
CA GLN A 598 17.16 36.08 -16.89
C GLN A 598 15.68 36.44 -16.90
N ALA A 599 15.22 37.01 -18.05
CA ALA A 599 13.80 37.29 -18.28
C ALA A 599 13.41 36.85 -19.70
N GLY A 600 12.21 36.31 -19.87
CA GLY A 600 11.66 35.79 -21.11
C GLY A 600 10.22 35.36 -20.99
N GLU A 601 9.56 35.02 -22.10
CA GLU A 601 8.23 34.36 -22.04
C GLU A 601 8.36 32.98 -21.41
N GLU A 602 9.51 32.33 -21.62
CA GLU A 602 9.89 31.03 -21.09
C GLU A 602 11.39 31.02 -20.74
N ILE A 603 11.75 30.41 -19.66
CA ILE A 603 13.12 30.18 -19.22
C ILE A 603 13.30 28.68 -19.01
N THR A 604 14.18 28.07 -19.82
CA THR A 604 14.40 26.63 -19.83
C THR A 604 15.83 26.30 -19.45
N THR A 605 16.00 25.40 -18.49
CA THR A 605 17.27 24.80 -18.09
C THR A 605 17.30 23.34 -18.50
N GLY A 606 18.25 22.95 -19.34
CA GLY A 606 18.41 21.55 -19.80
C GLY A 606 19.50 20.79 -19.08
N GLY A 607 19.73 19.54 -19.50
CA GLY A 607 20.79 18.69 -18.96
C GLY A 607 20.40 17.91 -17.70
N LEU A 608 19.10 17.82 -17.38
CA LEU A 608 18.63 17.20 -16.16
C LEU A 608 18.52 15.66 -16.28
N SER A 609 18.79 14.98 -15.18
CA SER A 609 18.36 13.61 -14.90
C SER A 609 16.96 13.61 -14.29
N ASP A 610 16.48 12.42 -13.89
CA ASP A 610 15.21 12.27 -13.18
C ASP A 610 15.28 12.59 -11.68
N CYS A 611 16.51 12.93 -11.19
CA CYS A 611 16.76 13.24 -9.78
C CYS A 611 17.55 14.53 -9.66
N PHE A 612 16.99 15.52 -9.01
CA PHE A 612 17.67 16.80 -8.77
C PHE A 612 17.10 17.56 -7.56
N ASP A 613 17.90 18.45 -7.01
CA ASP A 613 17.60 19.45 -5.98
C ASP A 613 17.73 20.83 -6.61
N ALA A 614 16.65 21.60 -6.66
CA ALA A 614 16.65 22.91 -7.31
C ALA A 614 16.24 24.02 -6.34
N GLU A 615 17.03 25.11 -6.30
CA GLU A 615 16.70 26.37 -5.62
C GLU A 615 16.35 27.43 -6.66
N LEU A 616 15.14 27.94 -6.59
CA LEU A 616 14.57 28.90 -7.52
C LEU A 616 14.24 30.21 -6.78
N ILE A 617 14.73 31.35 -7.27
CA ILE A 617 14.31 32.68 -6.84
C ILE A 617 13.67 33.38 -8.04
N ILE A 618 12.37 33.64 -7.96
CA ILE A 618 11.56 34.15 -9.06
C ILE A 618 10.99 35.52 -8.66
N ASP A 619 11.18 36.52 -9.51
CA ASP A 619 10.59 37.83 -9.37
C ASP A 619 9.13 37.80 -9.91
N VAL A 620 8.19 37.92 -8.99
CA VAL A 620 6.75 37.89 -9.25
C VAL A 620 6.06 39.22 -8.95
N SER A 621 6.85 40.31 -8.91
CA SER A 621 6.36 41.68 -8.66
C SER A 621 5.36 42.17 -9.70
N ASN A 622 5.36 41.58 -10.90
CA ASN A 622 4.40 41.87 -11.97
C ASN A 622 3.01 41.20 -11.76
N GLY A 623 2.87 40.33 -10.77
CA GLY A 623 1.61 39.61 -10.44
C GLY A 623 1.14 38.59 -11.46
N ILE A 624 2.00 38.18 -12.43
CA ILE A 624 1.64 37.28 -13.50
C ILE A 624 1.74 35.83 -13.01
N PRO A 625 0.68 35.02 -13.15
CA PRO A 625 0.75 33.59 -12.82
C PRO A 625 1.77 32.84 -13.69
N LEU A 626 2.44 31.86 -13.09
CA LEU A 626 3.49 31.10 -13.75
C LEU A 626 3.30 29.59 -13.57
N GLU A 627 3.93 28.84 -14.47
CA GLU A 627 3.97 27.38 -14.47
C GLU A 627 5.45 26.94 -14.47
N ILE A 628 5.79 25.99 -13.62
CA ILE A 628 7.10 25.34 -13.58
C ILE A 628 6.87 23.88 -14.01
N THR A 629 7.48 23.48 -15.13
CA THR A 629 7.35 22.13 -15.69
C THR A 629 8.68 21.37 -15.63
N PHE A 630 8.63 20.09 -15.31
CA PHE A 630 9.77 19.18 -15.31
C PHE A 630 9.27 17.74 -15.41
N SER A 631 10.09 16.82 -15.92
CA SER A 631 9.70 15.44 -16.16
C SER A 631 8.36 15.37 -16.92
N SER A 632 7.31 14.86 -16.38
CA SER A 632 5.96 14.87 -16.98
C SER A 632 4.93 15.50 -16.03
N THR A 633 5.37 16.44 -15.18
CA THR A 633 4.54 17.10 -14.18
C THR A 633 4.74 18.63 -14.20
N LYS A 634 3.90 19.32 -13.45
CA LYS A 634 3.96 20.79 -13.35
C LYS A 634 3.57 21.28 -11.96
N ILE A 635 4.03 22.49 -11.66
CA ILE A 635 3.64 23.29 -10.49
C ILE A 635 3.08 24.60 -11.04
N GLU A 636 1.90 25.01 -10.62
CA GLU A 636 1.29 26.29 -10.93
C GLU A 636 1.44 27.24 -9.73
N TYR A 637 1.78 28.52 -9.98
CA TYR A 637 1.86 29.52 -8.94
C TYR A 637 1.11 30.79 -9.35
N ASP A 638 0.17 31.23 -8.50
CA ASP A 638 -0.54 32.51 -8.62
C ASP A 638 0.02 33.53 -7.61
N PRO A 639 0.82 34.50 -8.04
CA PRO A 639 1.41 35.50 -7.16
C PRO A 639 0.38 36.43 -6.50
N ALA A 640 -0.75 36.70 -7.18
CA ALA A 640 -1.79 37.59 -6.66
C ALA A 640 -2.56 36.95 -5.50
N ALA A 641 -2.83 35.66 -5.60
CA ALA A 641 -3.42 34.86 -4.52
C ALA A 641 -2.37 34.34 -3.51
N GLY A 642 -1.09 34.28 -3.91
CA GLY A 642 -0.02 33.66 -3.14
C GLY A 642 -0.22 32.15 -3.01
N LEU A 643 -0.68 31.47 -4.07
CA LEU A 643 -1.06 30.06 -4.04
C LEU A 643 -0.24 29.21 -5.00
N VAL A 644 0.30 28.11 -4.50
CA VAL A 644 0.83 27.00 -5.30
C VAL A 644 -0.29 25.96 -5.52
N ASN A 645 -0.48 25.51 -6.76
CA ASN A 645 -1.49 24.54 -7.17
C ASN A 645 -2.91 24.85 -6.64
N GLY A 646 -3.22 26.15 -6.47
CA GLY A 646 -4.51 26.63 -5.96
C GLY A 646 -4.79 26.34 -4.46
N THR A 647 -3.88 25.72 -3.75
CA THR A 647 -4.14 25.23 -2.36
C THR A 647 -3.08 25.64 -1.34
N LEU A 648 -1.79 25.51 -1.65
CA LEU A 648 -0.71 25.80 -0.71
C LEU A 648 -0.40 27.30 -0.67
N GLN A 649 -0.53 27.91 0.50
CA GLN A 649 -0.29 29.33 0.69
C GLN A 649 1.21 29.64 0.74
N VAL A 650 1.70 30.41 -0.21
CA VAL A 650 3.08 30.89 -0.33
C VAL A 650 3.05 32.37 -0.77
N PRO A 651 2.86 33.33 0.12
CA PRO A 651 2.81 34.74 -0.24
C PRO A 651 4.18 35.23 -0.71
N PRO A 652 4.24 36.10 -1.76
CA PRO A 652 5.50 36.69 -2.19
C PRO A 652 6.09 37.60 -1.08
N VAL A 653 7.41 37.54 -0.90
CA VAL A 653 8.14 38.42 0.02
C VAL A 653 8.96 39.41 -0.81
N ASN A 654 8.72 40.71 -0.65
CA ASN A 654 9.36 41.77 -1.43
C ASN A 654 9.26 41.57 -2.95
N GLY A 655 8.09 41.07 -3.44
CA GLY A 655 7.85 40.80 -4.86
C GLY A 655 8.56 39.57 -5.41
N LYS A 656 9.06 38.70 -4.56
CA LYS A 656 9.76 37.46 -4.96
C LYS A 656 9.15 36.23 -4.25
N VAL A 657 9.27 35.10 -4.92
CA VAL A 657 9.01 33.78 -4.32
C VAL A 657 10.30 32.97 -4.39
N GLN A 658 10.53 32.19 -3.33
CA GLN A 658 11.65 31.26 -3.25
C GLN A 658 11.11 29.85 -3.08
N PHE A 659 11.54 28.95 -3.95
CA PHE A 659 11.23 27.53 -3.93
C PHE A 659 12.50 26.70 -3.80
N ARG A 660 12.49 25.68 -2.95
CA ARG A 660 13.39 24.53 -3.03
C ARG A 660 12.58 23.34 -3.48
N LEU A 661 12.99 22.73 -4.57
CA LEU A 661 12.29 21.63 -5.22
C LEU A 661 13.20 20.40 -5.26
N ILE A 662 12.81 19.35 -4.54
CA ILE A 662 13.49 18.06 -4.54
C ILE A 662 12.69 17.13 -5.46
N VAL A 663 13.31 16.64 -6.53
CA VAL A 663 12.67 15.79 -7.54
C VAL A 663 13.34 14.43 -7.56
N ASP A 664 12.53 13.40 -7.46
CA ASP A 664 12.91 12.01 -7.70
C ASP A 664 12.09 11.45 -8.88
N ARG A 665 12.42 10.28 -9.32
CA ARG A 665 11.78 9.61 -10.48
C ARG A 665 10.25 9.56 -10.41
N MET A 666 9.68 9.41 -9.21
CA MET A 666 8.25 9.17 -8.99
C MET A 666 7.56 10.26 -8.18
N SER A 667 8.29 11.29 -7.75
CA SER A 667 7.75 12.29 -6.84
C SER A 667 8.54 13.59 -6.89
N TYR A 668 7.93 14.65 -6.35
CA TYR A 668 8.64 15.86 -5.97
C TYR A 668 8.18 16.36 -4.61
N GLU A 669 9.08 17.07 -3.92
CA GLU A 669 8.78 17.80 -2.71
C GLU A 669 9.17 19.28 -2.88
N LEU A 670 8.25 20.17 -2.52
CA LEU A 670 8.41 21.61 -2.62
C LEU A 670 8.46 22.20 -1.20
N PHE A 671 9.51 22.98 -0.93
CA PHE A 671 9.66 23.75 0.30
C PHE A 671 9.71 25.23 -0.03
N ALA A 672 8.91 26.04 0.67
CA ALA A 672 8.80 27.48 0.46
C ALA A 672 8.54 28.22 1.78
N ASP A 673 8.57 29.55 1.75
CA ASP A 673 8.35 30.42 2.92
C ASP A 673 9.18 29.98 4.15
N ASN A 674 10.49 29.81 3.95
CA ASN A 674 11.41 29.32 4.99
C ASN A 674 11.00 27.97 5.61
N GLY A 675 10.33 27.11 4.83
CA GLY A 675 9.86 25.78 5.23
C GLY A 675 8.49 25.76 5.88
N ILE A 676 7.81 26.89 6.09
CA ILE A 676 6.44 26.94 6.62
C ILE A 676 5.45 26.33 5.64
N ALA A 677 5.70 26.48 4.34
CA ALA A 677 4.93 25.88 3.27
C ALA A 677 5.69 24.68 2.68
N GLU A 678 5.03 23.52 2.65
CA GLU A 678 5.58 22.27 2.15
C GLU A 678 4.51 21.49 1.39
N LEU A 679 4.92 20.79 0.32
CA LEU A 679 4.07 19.94 -0.49
C LEU A 679 4.88 18.76 -1.02
N ALA A 680 4.45 17.54 -0.74
CA ALA A 680 4.99 16.33 -1.36
C ALA A 680 3.96 15.74 -2.34
N GLN A 681 4.37 15.43 -3.56
CA GLN A 681 3.49 14.99 -4.62
C GLN A 681 4.09 13.83 -5.42
N CYS A 682 3.34 12.73 -5.55
CA CYS A 682 3.68 11.63 -6.45
C CYS A 682 3.16 11.90 -7.87
N PHE A 683 3.90 11.39 -8.87
CA PHE A 683 3.49 11.35 -10.27
C PHE A 683 4.06 10.09 -10.94
N VAL A 684 3.52 9.72 -12.10
CA VAL A 684 4.06 8.63 -12.91
C VAL A 684 4.70 9.25 -14.15
N PRO A 685 6.04 9.17 -14.32
CA PRO A 685 6.71 9.74 -15.48
C PRO A 685 6.35 8.98 -16.76
N THR A 686 6.26 9.69 -17.88
CA THR A 686 6.10 9.07 -19.18
C THR A 686 7.38 8.34 -19.61
N ASP A 687 7.26 7.39 -20.55
CA ASP A 687 8.43 6.69 -21.11
C ASP A 687 9.40 7.65 -21.81
N GLU A 688 8.88 8.72 -22.41
CA GLU A 688 9.69 9.77 -23.03
C GLU A 688 10.49 10.54 -21.98
N ALA A 689 9.87 10.98 -20.89
CA ALA A 689 10.54 11.67 -19.79
C ALA A 689 11.66 10.80 -19.15
N LEU A 690 11.41 9.50 -18.94
CA LEU A 690 12.42 8.57 -18.44
C LEU A 690 13.60 8.40 -19.41
N LYS A 691 13.32 8.38 -20.72
CA LYS A 691 14.34 8.32 -21.77
C LYS A 691 15.16 9.59 -21.81
N GLU A 692 14.54 10.77 -21.77
CA GLU A 692 15.21 12.06 -21.72
C GLU A 692 16.11 12.16 -20.50
N ALA A 693 15.60 11.81 -19.31
CA ALA A 693 16.35 11.80 -18.07
C ALA A 693 17.60 10.88 -18.14
N SER A 694 17.45 9.67 -18.72
CA SER A 694 18.55 8.71 -18.88
C SER A 694 19.67 9.23 -19.80
N HIS A 695 19.34 10.12 -20.74
CA HIS A 695 20.29 10.78 -21.64
C HIS A 695 20.74 12.17 -21.14
N ARG A 696 20.32 12.58 -19.92
CA ARG A 696 20.53 13.94 -19.39
C ARG A 696 20.02 15.03 -20.34
N SER A 697 18.89 14.80 -20.98
CA SER A 697 18.21 15.77 -21.85
C SER A 697 16.89 16.28 -21.26
N GLY A 698 16.57 15.91 -20.01
CA GLY A 698 15.46 16.47 -19.26
C GLY A 698 15.59 17.98 -19.08
N THR A 699 14.46 18.66 -18.89
CA THR A 699 14.41 20.11 -18.73
C THR A 699 13.57 20.52 -17.53
N LEU A 700 13.92 21.68 -16.95
CA LEU A 700 13.04 22.45 -16.08
C LEU A 700 12.71 23.75 -16.79
N THR A 701 11.42 24.03 -16.94
CA THR A 701 10.93 25.22 -17.66
C THR A 701 10.03 26.04 -16.76
N ILE A 702 10.30 27.36 -16.69
CA ILE A 702 9.49 28.36 -16.00
C ILE A 702 8.89 29.27 -17.03
N ARG A 703 7.56 29.36 -17.12
CA ARG A 703 6.87 30.20 -18.09
C ARG A 703 5.68 30.98 -17.51
N ALA A 704 5.35 32.12 -18.13
CA ALA A 704 4.09 32.77 -17.86
C ALA A 704 2.91 31.95 -18.39
N THR A 705 1.81 31.89 -17.66
CA THR A 705 0.59 31.23 -18.15
C THR A 705 -0.19 32.09 -19.14
N GLU A 706 0.04 33.41 -19.13
CA GLU A 706 -0.56 34.37 -20.08
C GLU A 706 0.33 34.56 -21.31
N PRO A 707 -0.19 34.40 -22.54
CA PRO A 707 0.58 34.61 -23.75
C PRO A 707 1.17 36.03 -23.87
N GLY A 708 2.43 36.13 -24.32
CA GLY A 708 3.14 37.39 -24.51
C GLY A 708 3.59 38.08 -23.21
N LYS A 709 3.43 37.43 -22.07
CA LYS A 709 3.95 37.89 -20.78
C LYS A 709 5.30 37.27 -20.49
N THR A 710 6.10 37.99 -19.70
CA THR A 710 7.45 37.53 -19.33
C THR A 710 7.52 37.14 -17.87
N VAL A 711 8.23 36.04 -17.60
CA VAL A 711 8.73 35.68 -16.27
C VAL A 711 10.14 36.22 -16.10
N LYS A 712 10.53 36.46 -14.87
CA LYS A 712 11.89 36.84 -14.50
C LYS A 712 12.37 35.98 -13.36
N VAL A 713 13.49 35.34 -13.56
CA VAL A 713 14.20 34.63 -12.49
C VAL A 713 15.40 35.46 -12.05
N ASP A 714 15.66 35.50 -10.75
CA ASP A 714 16.88 36.10 -10.19
C ASP A 714 18.01 35.06 -10.18
N SER A 715 17.70 33.81 -9.87
CA SER A 715 18.62 32.69 -9.93
C SER A 715 17.88 31.35 -10.00
N VAL A 716 18.50 30.40 -10.69
CA VAL A 716 18.15 28.97 -10.68
C VAL A 716 19.42 28.20 -10.42
N ASN A 717 19.49 27.48 -9.32
CA ASN A 717 20.56 26.56 -8.98
C ASN A 717 20.01 25.15 -8.92
N ILE A 718 20.53 24.24 -9.72
CA ILE A 718 20.08 22.84 -9.77
C ILE A 718 21.30 21.95 -9.52
N TRP A 719 21.19 21.03 -8.58
CA TRP A 719 22.15 19.95 -8.35
C TRP A 719 21.54 18.64 -8.81
N LEU A 720 22.18 17.93 -9.70
CA LEU A 720 21.82 16.56 -10.03
C LEU A 720 22.12 15.69 -8.81
N LEU A 721 21.22 14.77 -8.49
CA LEU A 721 21.37 13.89 -7.34
C LEU A 721 21.76 12.46 -7.77
N ASP A 722 22.67 11.87 -7.04
CA ASP A 722 23.04 10.46 -7.18
C ASP A 722 22.00 9.55 -6.54
N SER A 723 21.93 8.31 -7.04
CA SER A 723 21.07 7.27 -6.48
C SER A 723 21.70 6.65 -5.22
N VAL A 724 20.87 6.37 -4.21
CA VAL A 724 21.29 5.65 -2.99
C VAL A 724 21.39 4.14 -3.19
N TRP A 725 20.97 3.62 -4.32
CA TRP A 725 20.93 2.18 -4.62
C TRP A 725 22.16 1.66 -5.38
N LYS A 726 23.23 2.44 -5.47
CA LYS A 726 24.45 2.06 -6.20
C LYS A 726 25.42 1.27 -5.33
#